data_943c85658da8f5f2ef4beadfbdb3ca8c
#
_entry.id   943c85658da8f5f2ef4beadfbdb3ca8c
#
_cell.length_a   1.000
_cell.length_b   1.000
_cell.length_c   1.000
_cell.angle_alpha   90.00
_cell.angle_beta   90.00
_cell.angle_gamma   90.00
#
_symmetry.space_group_name_H-M   'P 1'
#
loop_
_entity.id
_entity.type
_entity.pdbx_description
1 polymer ?
#
loop_
_entity_poly.entity_id
_entity_poly.type
_entity_poly.pdbx_seq_one_letter_code
_entity_poly.pdbx_strand_id
1 'polypeptide(L)'
;MKNPAIITAFILLIASQGVAGTISPALEIRMNDLADQDLIKVLVIMQDQPDIQGLDKSLHENRAPLAERHHAVVSTLQDAARISQKDLLSSLSGDKSTGGIIGYTPHWIINAVVVKGTVIAIRDLATRSDIKTVEMDMEVELIQPVMRKDAPLPRDKSADGFVTSGVKAIGADRVWHELGFDGTGTLVANMDSGVDGTHPALSARWRGNTATAGESWQDIAGVGSPSFPYDGVGHGTHVMGTITGATAFDTTGVAPGAEWIASNAIAGGSQLDIAVIAAFEWLADPDGDPNTTDDVPDVCHNSWGVPPEYGAYPCDTTWWDVIDNCEAAGVVVTFSAGNEGPGAGTLRFPGYRASTPTNCFTIGSTSLNAPYVVSDFSSRGPSPCGGPYEIKPEVMAPGESIYSSVPGGGYAFMDGTSMAGPHVAGVVALMRQAAPDLDVTTIKEILMETAIDLGAPGEDNDNGHGFIDAYTAVTMVMNNRGTVTGTISDQGTGLPIAGAIVRDMRGFTQTESGDDGVYRFTILGGPTTLSVDGFGYPTAVLDITVPEAGTLNLDIPLTAMPPATVSGTVSDSNGLPVSGATISALGTPVDPVVSNASGFYTVTLPSGEDVAYDLMAIAPNLAYSIQHTGLQGSRTVDFVLPLLQSDGFESGGFTTYGWQLTGDVPWTVGSDQAYEGVMSARTGAISDAGMTELSVDYYVQGDGILEFWYRVDSEELFDTLKFYLDGALYETWSGNIDWTQYTLALASGTHNIKWVYSKDESASVGQDAAWIDLVEFPGTGVQPTAGITLSETSLTLSIGAGTTASLPLTIGNTGDFQLDYVTNATDGSKSDLPWLTVTPETGTVHPSSVKTLSVKFDSNFLWAGTHTADLVISSNDPAHPDTLVAVELMVTPVSAVGDGLPRHLVFHGAVPNPFNPATDIKFSLPRSADVRLRVYDVSGRLVRTLLAKQLDAGTHSERWDGRDDAGLGVASGIYFARLQFDGETSIKSMALVR
;
A
#
# COMPACT_ATOMS: atom_id res chain seq x y z
N MET A 1 50.37 -39.50 10.91
CA MET A 1 49.90 -40.29 9.75
C MET A 1 48.41 -40.61 9.99
N LYS A 2 47.49 -39.81 9.49
CA LYS A 2 46.06 -40.07 9.42
C LYS A 2 45.61 -39.61 8.03
N ASN A 3 45.20 -40.53 7.19
CA ASN A 3 44.61 -40.27 5.88
C ASN A 3 43.28 -39.54 5.99
N PRO A 4 42.94 -38.58 5.16
CA PRO A 4 41.60 -38.11 4.96
C PRO A 4 40.89 -38.99 3.90
N ALA A 5 39.69 -39.47 4.25
CA ALA A 5 38.79 -40.17 3.36
C ALA A 5 38.20 -39.18 2.37
N ILE A 6 38.39 -39.47 1.08
CA ILE A 6 37.75 -38.78 -0.02
C ILE A 6 36.29 -39.29 -0.10
N ILE A 7 35.32 -38.46 0.22
CA ILE A 7 33.91 -38.73 -0.07
C ILE A 7 33.65 -38.23 -1.49
N THR A 8 33.52 -39.17 -2.41
CA THR A 8 33.10 -38.91 -3.78
C THR A 8 31.57 -38.75 -3.77
N ALA A 9 31.09 -37.56 -3.84
CA ALA A 9 29.69 -37.25 -4.06
C ALA A 9 29.34 -37.60 -5.51
N PHE A 10 28.50 -38.61 -5.71
CA PHE A 10 27.83 -38.90 -6.98
C PHE A 10 26.77 -37.81 -7.17
N ILE A 11 27.05 -36.86 -8.02
CA ILE A 11 26.05 -35.93 -8.54
C ILE A 11 25.20 -36.75 -9.53
N LEU A 12 24.00 -37.11 -9.12
CA LEU A 12 22.97 -37.57 -10.02
C LEU A 12 22.53 -36.36 -10.87
N LEU A 13 22.99 -36.26 -12.09
CA LEU A 13 22.40 -35.40 -13.11
C LEU A 13 20.98 -35.93 -13.41
N ILE A 14 19.99 -35.41 -12.70
CA ILE A 14 18.61 -35.49 -13.17
C ILE A 14 18.54 -34.45 -14.28
N ALA A 15 18.54 -34.88 -15.52
CA ALA A 15 18.16 -34.03 -16.63
C ALA A 15 16.69 -33.65 -16.41
N SER A 16 16.46 -32.51 -15.81
CA SER A 16 15.15 -31.86 -15.87
C SER A 16 14.92 -31.57 -17.35
N GLN A 17 13.89 -32.13 -17.94
CA GLN A 17 13.38 -31.65 -19.21
C GLN A 17 12.94 -30.23 -18.92
N GLY A 18 13.68 -29.24 -19.42
CA GLY A 18 13.36 -27.84 -19.27
C GLY A 18 11.94 -27.61 -19.79
N VAL A 19 11.10 -27.02 -18.97
CA VAL A 19 9.81 -26.53 -19.40
C VAL A 19 10.09 -25.42 -20.41
N ALA A 20 9.42 -25.40 -21.55
CA ALA A 20 9.50 -24.28 -22.49
C ALA A 20 9.05 -22.98 -21.77
N GLY A 21 9.59 -21.86 -22.21
CA GLY A 21 9.17 -20.56 -21.72
C GLY A 21 7.68 -20.32 -22.02
N THR A 22 7.07 -19.40 -21.26
CA THR A 22 5.69 -19.00 -21.47
C THR A 22 5.61 -17.69 -22.26
N ILE A 23 4.51 -17.46 -22.95
CA ILE A 23 4.16 -16.15 -23.52
C ILE A 23 3.08 -15.59 -22.61
N SER A 24 3.21 -14.30 -22.21
CA SER A 24 2.19 -13.69 -21.38
C SER A 24 0.85 -13.61 -22.13
N PRO A 25 -0.28 -13.73 -21.43
CA PRO A 25 -1.60 -13.68 -22.06
C PRO A 25 -1.83 -12.42 -22.90
N ALA A 26 -1.40 -11.26 -22.42
CA ALA A 26 -1.51 -9.99 -23.15
C ALA A 26 -0.70 -9.99 -24.46
N LEU A 27 0.51 -10.56 -24.42
CA LEU A 27 1.34 -10.69 -25.61
C LEU A 27 0.74 -11.71 -26.60
N GLU A 28 0.20 -12.81 -26.08
CA GLU A 28 -0.44 -13.86 -26.93
C GLU A 28 -1.63 -13.26 -27.69
N ILE A 29 -2.51 -12.51 -27.00
CA ILE A 29 -3.62 -11.79 -27.63
C ILE A 29 -3.08 -10.84 -28.71
N ARG A 30 -2.08 -10.01 -28.35
CA ARG A 30 -1.51 -9.04 -29.31
C ARG A 30 -0.89 -9.70 -30.54
N MET A 31 -0.22 -10.84 -30.38
CA MET A 31 0.40 -11.56 -31.48
C MET A 31 -0.64 -12.26 -32.38
N ASN A 32 -1.79 -12.63 -31.82
CA ASN A 32 -2.89 -13.20 -32.62
C ASN A 32 -3.54 -12.18 -33.56
N ASP A 33 -3.49 -10.90 -33.19
CA ASP A 33 -3.95 -9.78 -34.05
C ASP A 33 -2.96 -9.43 -35.18
N LEU A 34 -1.78 -10.06 -35.22
CA LEU A 34 -0.70 -9.75 -36.14
C LEU A 34 -0.41 -10.91 -37.09
N ALA A 35 0.00 -10.61 -38.33
CA ALA A 35 0.48 -11.65 -39.22
C ALA A 35 1.86 -12.16 -38.81
N ASP A 36 2.19 -13.42 -39.09
CA ASP A 36 3.45 -14.10 -38.79
C ASP A 36 4.71 -13.29 -39.13
N GLN A 37 4.63 -12.42 -40.11
CA GLN A 37 5.74 -11.58 -40.60
C GLN A 37 5.71 -10.13 -40.03
N ASP A 38 4.68 -9.79 -39.28
CA ASP A 38 4.62 -8.48 -38.63
C ASP A 38 5.66 -8.36 -37.55
N LEU A 39 6.12 -7.16 -37.31
CA LEU A 39 7.19 -6.90 -36.37
C LEU A 39 6.61 -6.50 -35.01
N ILE A 40 6.99 -7.23 -34.00
CA ILE A 40 6.65 -6.91 -32.62
C ILE A 40 7.92 -6.73 -31.78
N LYS A 41 7.84 -5.91 -30.75
CA LYS A 41 8.88 -5.68 -29.75
C LYS A 41 8.42 -6.28 -28.43
N VAL A 42 9.25 -7.08 -27.79
CA VAL A 42 8.93 -7.86 -26.60
C VAL A 42 10.07 -7.86 -25.61
N LEU A 43 9.76 -8.13 -24.35
CA LEU A 43 10.72 -8.38 -23.29
C LEU A 43 10.85 -9.89 -23.08
N VAL A 44 12.04 -10.45 -23.26
CA VAL A 44 12.34 -11.87 -23.06
C VAL A 44 13.07 -12.02 -21.74
N ILE A 45 12.40 -12.56 -20.72
CA ILE A 45 12.93 -12.76 -19.38
C ILE A 45 13.58 -14.14 -19.30
N MET A 46 14.85 -14.19 -18.84
CA MET A 46 15.60 -15.44 -18.73
C MET A 46 15.08 -16.32 -17.58
N GLN A 47 15.24 -17.62 -17.69
CA GLN A 47 14.87 -18.59 -16.67
C GLN A 47 15.69 -18.46 -15.39
N ASP A 48 16.97 -18.13 -15.51
CA ASP A 48 17.91 -18.01 -14.40
C ASP A 48 17.86 -16.57 -13.86
N GLN A 49 17.20 -16.37 -12.71
CA GLN A 49 17.11 -15.10 -12.00
C GLN A 49 17.85 -15.23 -10.68
N PRO A 50 18.81 -14.34 -10.35
CA PRO A 50 19.48 -14.37 -9.05
C PRO A 50 18.53 -13.96 -7.92
N ASP A 51 18.70 -14.56 -6.75
CA ASP A 51 17.94 -14.21 -5.54
C ASP A 51 18.48 -12.90 -4.92
N ILE A 52 18.09 -11.78 -5.49
CA ILE A 52 18.52 -10.46 -5.00
C ILE A 52 17.80 -10.09 -3.71
N GLN A 53 16.55 -10.52 -3.49
CA GLN A 53 15.84 -10.24 -2.24
C GLN A 53 16.52 -10.93 -1.04
N GLY A 54 16.95 -12.19 -1.21
CA GLY A 54 17.73 -12.88 -0.18
C GLY A 54 19.09 -12.22 0.08
N LEU A 55 19.77 -11.74 -0.99
CA LEU A 55 21.00 -11.00 -0.87
C LEU A 55 20.80 -9.66 -0.17
N ASP A 56 19.78 -8.88 -0.55
CA ASP A 56 19.45 -7.58 0.04
C ASP A 56 19.11 -7.72 1.54
N LYS A 57 18.30 -8.70 1.90
CA LYS A 57 17.99 -9.02 3.30
C LYS A 57 19.28 -9.29 4.09
N SER A 58 20.18 -10.11 3.54
CA SER A 58 21.47 -10.40 4.20
C SER A 58 22.35 -9.15 4.37
N LEU A 59 22.40 -8.29 3.37
CA LEU A 59 23.17 -7.04 3.40
C LEU A 59 22.57 -6.05 4.42
N HIS A 60 21.25 -5.98 4.51
CA HIS A 60 20.55 -5.19 5.52
C HIS A 60 20.84 -5.70 6.94
N GLU A 61 20.68 -7.00 7.20
CA GLU A 61 20.93 -7.61 8.51
C GLU A 61 22.39 -7.41 8.98
N ASN A 62 23.35 -7.45 8.04
CA ASN A 62 24.77 -7.22 8.30
C ASN A 62 25.17 -5.73 8.31
N ARG A 63 24.25 -4.81 8.01
CA ARG A 63 24.50 -3.36 7.88
C ARG A 63 25.65 -3.06 6.94
N ALA A 64 25.63 -3.72 5.78
CA ALA A 64 26.64 -3.51 4.77
C ALA A 64 26.66 -2.02 4.35
N PRO A 65 27.83 -1.37 4.30
CA PRO A 65 27.96 -0.02 3.75
C PRO A 65 27.40 0.04 2.32
N LEU A 66 26.96 1.22 1.89
CA LEU A 66 26.37 1.40 0.58
C LEU A 66 27.26 0.87 -0.57
N ALA A 67 28.57 1.12 -0.51
CA ALA A 67 29.52 0.63 -1.51
C ALA A 67 29.61 -0.90 -1.56
N GLU A 68 29.57 -1.60 -0.41
CA GLU A 68 29.56 -3.06 -0.36
C GLU A 68 28.25 -3.61 -0.92
N ARG A 69 27.11 -3.02 -0.55
CA ARG A 69 25.77 -3.35 -1.04
C ARG A 69 25.69 -3.20 -2.56
N HIS A 70 26.06 -2.04 -3.07
CA HIS A 70 26.06 -1.73 -4.49
C HIS A 70 26.91 -2.77 -5.27
N HIS A 71 28.17 -2.94 -4.89
CA HIS A 71 29.07 -3.90 -5.54
C HIS A 71 28.49 -5.34 -5.55
N ALA A 72 27.98 -5.82 -4.42
CA ALA A 72 27.45 -7.17 -4.30
C ALA A 72 26.21 -7.39 -5.20
N VAL A 73 25.27 -6.45 -5.20
CA VAL A 73 24.04 -6.54 -5.98
C VAL A 73 24.32 -6.40 -7.47
N VAL A 74 24.98 -5.34 -7.89
CA VAL A 74 25.24 -5.06 -9.31
C VAL A 74 26.10 -6.15 -9.93
N SER A 75 27.19 -6.58 -9.26
CA SER A 75 28.03 -7.66 -9.77
C SER A 75 27.27 -8.99 -9.90
N THR A 76 26.37 -9.30 -8.95
CA THR A 76 25.54 -10.52 -9.01
C THR A 76 24.61 -10.48 -10.22
N LEU A 77 23.94 -9.37 -10.45
CA LEU A 77 23.02 -9.16 -11.58
C LEU A 77 23.76 -9.21 -12.92
N GLN A 78 24.86 -8.50 -13.06
CA GLN A 78 25.67 -8.46 -14.27
C GLN A 78 26.27 -9.83 -14.61
N ASP A 79 26.77 -10.57 -13.61
CA ASP A 79 27.31 -11.92 -13.80
C ASP A 79 26.23 -12.91 -14.22
N ALA A 80 25.05 -12.88 -13.58
CA ALA A 80 23.92 -13.72 -13.98
C ALA A 80 23.50 -13.47 -15.43
N ALA A 81 23.34 -12.22 -15.83
CA ALA A 81 23.00 -11.85 -17.20
C ALA A 81 24.09 -12.27 -18.21
N ARG A 82 25.35 -11.99 -17.91
CA ARG A 82 26.49 -12.36 -18.76
C ARG A 82 26.58 -13.86 -19.02
N ILE A 83 26.24 -14.68 -18.01
CA ILE A 83 26.31 -16.15 -18.13
C ILE A 83 25.09 -16.69 -18.85
N SER A 84 23.89 -16.35 -18.40
CA SER A 84 22.63 -16.96 -18.87
C SER A 84 22.20 -16.46 -20.25
N GLN A 85 22.44 -15.18 -20.59
CA GLN A 85 22.05 -14.62 -21.89
C GLN A 85 22.94 -15.05 -23.06
N LYS A 86 24.12 -15.60 -22.80
CA LYS A 86 25.14 -15.88 -23.81
C LYS A 86 24.62 -16.67 -25.01
N ASP A 87 23.90 -17.76 -24.77
CA ASP A 87 23.42 -18.68 -25.81
C ASP A 87 22.24 -18.05 -26.56
N LEU A 88 21.37 -17.31 -25.86
CA LEU A 88 20.28 -16.53 -26.46
C LEU A 88 20.85 -15.47 -27.40
N LEU A 89 21.78 -14.64 -26.95
CA LEU A 89 22.38 -13.57 -27.75
C LEU A 89 23.10 -14.09 -29.00
N SER A 90 23.73 -15.27 -28.89
CA SER A 90 24.35 -15.96 -30.02
C SER A 90 23.30 -16.40 -31.05
N SER A 91 22.16 -16.92 -30.60
CA SER A 91 21.02 -17.31 -31.45
C SER A 91 20.44 -16.08 -32.16
N LEU A 92 20.12 -15.01 -31.40
CA LEU A 92 19.55 -13.77 -31.94
C LEU A 92 20.46 -13.12 -33.01
N SER A 93 21.79 -13.19 -32.81
CA SER A 93 22.75 -12.76 -33.83
C SER A 93 22.66 -13.55 -35.13
N GLY A 94 22.43 -14.87 -35.05
CA GLY A 94 22.21 -15.74 -36.20
C GLY A 94 20.88 -15.43 -36.90
N ASP A 95 19.81 -15.30 -36.17
CA ASP A 95 18.47 -15.02 -36.69
C ASP A 95 18.34 -13.65 -37.33
N LYS A 96 19.11 -12.65 -36.86
CA LYS A 96 19.24 -11.37 -37.52
C LYS A 96 19.76 -11.48 -38.96
N SER A 97 20.59 -12.46 -39.25
CA SER A 97 21.08 -12.74 -40.61
C SER A 97 20.02 -13.39 -41.52
N THR A 98 19.02 -14.04 -40.94
CA THR A 98 17.91 -14.68 -41.67
C THR A 98 16.67 -13.79 -41.80
N GLY A 99 16.64 -12.62 -41.14
CA GLY A 99 15.60 -11.62 -41.22
C GLY A 99 14.42 -11.82 -40.26
N GLY A 100 14.42 -12.83 -39.39
CA GLY A 100 13.40 -13.04 -38.39
C GLY A 100 13.51 -12.09 -37.21
N ILE A 101 14.73 -11.79 -36.77
CA ILE A 101 15.05 -10.81 -35.72
C ILE A 101 15.68 -9.59 -36.36
N ILE A 102 15.19 -8.40 -36.06
CA ILE A 102 15.75 -7.13 -36.60
C ILE A 102 16.59 -6.35 -35.61
N GLY A 103 16.42 -6.58 -34.29
CA GLY A 103 17.20 -5.96 -33.24
C GLY A 103 16.99 -6.62 -31.88
N TYR A 104 17.97 -6.47 -30.99
CA TYR A 104 17.85 -6.86 -29.60
C TYR A 104 18.76 -6.00 -28.72
N THR A 105 18.39 -5.84 -27.44
CA THR A 105 19.15 -5.13 -26.41
C THR A 105 19.14 -5.96 -25.14
N PRO A 106 20.28 -6.40 -24.61
CA PRO A 106 20.38 -7.10 -23.34
C PRO A 106 20.23 -6.13 -22.17
N HIS A 107 19.61 -6.57 -21.09
CA HIS A 107 19.48 -5.88 -19.81
C HIS A 107 19.93 -6.82 -18.69
N TRP A 108 20.76 -6.28 -17.79
CA TRP A 108 21.27 -7.06 -16.67
C TRP A 108 20.39 -6.92 -15.42
N ILE A 109 19.73 -5.77 -15.22
CA ILE A 109 19.02 -5.48 -13.98
C ILE A 109 17.90 -6.48 -13.64
N ILE A 110 17.29 -7.09 -14.62
CA ILE A 110 16.27 -8.17 -14.47
C ILE A 110 16.62 -9.41 -15.28
N ASN A 111 17.86 -9.54 -15.72
CA ASN A 111 18.30 -10.61 -16.59
C ASN A 111 17.34 -10.91 -17.73
N ALA A 112 17.15 -9.96 -18.62
CA ALA A 112 16.23 -10.01 -19.75
C ALA A 112 16.87 -9.47 -21.04
N VAL A 113 16.24 -9.75 -22.16
CA VAL A 113 16.64 -9.23 -23.47
C VAL A 113 15.43 -8.64 -24.18
N VAL A 114 15.47 -7.38 -24.52
CA VAL A 114 14.51 -6.76 -25.42
C VAL A 114 14.76 -7.26 -26.82
N VAL A 115 13.74 -7.80 -27.49
CA VAL A 115 13.84 -8.35 -28.84
C VAL A 115 12.81 -7.72 -29.74
N LYS A 116 13.23 -7.26 -30.92
CA LYS A 116 12.33 -6.85 -32.00
C LYS A 116 12.45 -7.82 -33.15
N GLY A 117 11.37 -8.51 -33.47
CA GLY A 117 11.35 -9.56 -34.49
C GLY A 117 9.96 -9.77 -35.08
N THR A 118 9.86 -10.74 -35.99
CA THR A 118 8.57 -11.19 -36.51
C THR A 118 7.82 -12.04 -35.47
N VAL A 119 6.50 -12.03 -35.51
CA VAL A 119 5.64 -12.81 -34.60
C VAL A 119 6.10 -14.27 -34.54
N ILE A 120 6.36 -14.90 -35.70
CA ILE A 120 6.83 -16.29 -35.75
C ILE A 120 8.18 -16.47 -35.03
N ALA A 121 9.11 -15.52 -35.18
CA ALA A 121 10.41 -15.61 -34.51
C ALA A 121 10.28 -15.44 -32.98
N ILE A 122 9.37 -14.62 -32.52
CA ILE A 122 9.07 -14.44 -31.09
C ILE A 122 8.45 -15.71 -30.50
N ARG A 123 7.50 -16.35 -31.23
CA ARG A 123 6.95 -17.65 -30.82
C ARG A 123 8.03 -18.73 -30.70
N ASP A 124 8.97 -18.77 -31.66
CA ASP A 124 10.08 -19.71 -31.62
C ASP A 124 11.00 -19.48 -30.40
N LEU A 125 11.23 -18.20 -30.02
CA LEU A 125 11.99 -17.88 -28.81
C LEU A 125 11.34 -18.46 -27.56
N ALA A 126 10.05 -18.36 -27.40
CA ALA A 126 9.32 -18.86 -26.24
C ALA A 126 9.43 -20.42 -26.10
N THR A 127 9.83 -21.16 -27.14
CA THR A 127 10.04 -22.60 -27.04
C THR A 127 11.35 -23.00 -26.34
N ARG A 128 12.23 -22.04 -26.05
CA ARG A 128 13.54 -22.29 -25.44
C ARG A 128 13.39 -22.53 -23.94
N SER A 129 14.17 -23.46 -23.41
CA SER A 129 14.18 -23.79 -21.97
C SER A 129 15.00 -22.84 -21.09
N ASP A 130 15.77 -21.94 -21.69
CA ASP A 130 16.52 -20.87 -20.99
C ASP A 130 15.70 -19.57 -20.85
N ILE A 131 14.48 -19.55 -21.37
CA ILE A 131 13.53 -18.43 -21.24
C ILE A 131 12.45 -18.80 -20.20
N LYS A 132 12.15 -17.88 -19.29
CA LYS A 132 11.07 -17.96 -18.31
C LYS A 132 9.75 -17.53 -18.93
N THR A 133 9.73 -16.32 -19.48
CA THR A 133 8.55 -15.74 -20.11
C THR A 133 8.94 -14.71 -21.17
N VAL A 134 8.01 -14.48 -22.10
CA VAL A 134 8.08 -13.40 -23.07
C VAL A 134 6.91 -12.47 -22.80
N GLU A 135 7.19 -11.20 -22.46
CA GLU A 135 6.22 -10.19 -22.04
C GLU A 135 6.00 -9.13 -23.12
N MET A 136 4.82 -8.54 -23.10
CA MET A 136 4.46 -7.43 -23.96
C MET A 136 5.16 -6.14 -23.48
N ASP A 137 5.50 -5.26 -24.42
CA ASP A 137 5.97 -3.91 -24.15
C ASP A 137 4.78 -2.99 -23.82
N MET A 138 4.65 -2.54 -22.57
CA MET A 138 3.52 -1.72 -22.11
C MET A 138 3.76 -0.23 -22.33
N GLU A 139 2.69 0.56 -22.39
CA GLU A 139 2.77 2.01 -22.48
C GLU A 139 2.75 2.64 -21.08
N VAL A 140 3.65 3.60 -20.86
CA VAL A 140 3.73 4.41 -19.64
C VAL A 140 3.52 5.88 -20.00
N GLU A 141 2.95 6.64 -19.09
CA GLU A 141 2.75 8.07 -19.28
C GLU A 141 3.05 8.89 -18.02
N LEU A 142 3.36 10.18 -18.22
CA LEU A 142 3.50 11.13 -17.12
C LEU A 142 2.18 11.30 -16.37
N ILE A 143 2.26 11.41 -15.05
CA ILE A 143 1.14 11.87 -14.22
C ILE A 143 0.98 13.37 -14.47
N GLN A 144 0.00 13.74 -15.31
CA GLN A 144 -0.17 15.12 -15.75
C GLN A 144 -0.56 16.04 -14.60
N PRO A 145 0.07 17.23 -14.48
CA PRO A 145 -0.33 18.22 -13.49
C PRO A 145 -1.77 18.65 -13.64
N VAL A 146 -2.46 18.90 -12.54
CA VAL A 146 -3.81 19.43 -12.53
C VAL A 146 -3.75 20.95 -12.77
N MET A 147 -4.34 21.42 -13.85
CA MET A 147 -4.29 22.83 -14.26
C MET A 147 -5.26 23.68 -13.42
N ARG A 148 -4.73 24.57 -12.59
CA ARG A 148 -5.51 25.67 -11.96
C ARG A 148 -5.42 26.96 -12.75
N LYS A 149 -6.55 27.64 -12.98
CA LYS A 149 -6.62 28.86 -13.77
C LYS A 149 -6.19 30.15 -13.04
N ASP A 150 -6.07 30.14 -11.72
CA ASP A 150 -5.95 31.34 -10.88
C ASP A 150 -4.93 31.21 -9.72
N ALA A 151 -3.71 30.73 -9.96
CA ALA A 151 -2.67 30.73 -8.92
C ALA A 151 -2.09 32.15 -8.76
N PRO A 152 -2.09 32.75 -7.54
CA PRO A 152 -1.51 34.05 -7.32
C PRO A 152 0.02 34.00 -7.39
N LEU A 153 0.64 34.97 -8.06
CA LEU A 153 2.10 35.12 -8.08
C LEU A 153 2.63 35.35 -6.64
N PRO A 154 3.81 34.78 -6.31
CA PRO A 154 4.44 34.99 -5.01
C PRO A 154 4.67 36.52 -4.77
N ARG A 155 4.19 37.03 -3.65
CA ARG A 155 4.21 38.46 -3.35
C ARG A 155 5.39 38.94 -2.49
N ASP A 156 6.20 38.03 -1.96
CA ASP A 156 7.29 38.42 -1.04
C ASP A 156 8.67 38.08 -1.62
N LYS A 157 9.27 39.01 -2.30
CA LYS A 157 10.73 39.09 -2.42
C LYS A 157 11.25 39.84 -1.21
N SER A 158 11.60 39.13 -0.14
CA SER A 158 12.35 39.74 0.96
C SER A 158 13.81 39.94 0.54
N ALA A 159 14.51 40.91 1.13
CA ALA A 159 15.92 41.15 0.87
C ALA A 159 16.85 39.98 1.31
N ASP A 160 16.30 39.00 2.03
CA ASP A 160 17.01 37.85 2.64
C ASP A 160 16.86 36.54 1.85
N GLY A 161 16.33 36.59 0.61
CA GLY A 161 16.06 35.42 -0.21
C GLY A 161 14.65 34.86 0.00
N PHE A 162 14.14 34.13 -1.03
CA PHE A 162 12.81 33.52 -1.04
C PHE A 162 12.95 31.99 -0.93
N VAL A 163 12.31 31.39 0.07
CA VAL A 163 12.15 29.92 0.21
C VAL A 163 10.69 29.58 0.00
N THR A 164 10.39 28.62 -0.88
CA THR A 164 9.00 28.25 -1.22
C THR A 164 8.21 27.72 -0.03
N SER A 165 6.90 27.89 -0.11
CA SER A 165 6.00 27.47 0.98
C SER A 165 6.00 25.95 1.20
N GLY A 166 6.18 25.14 0.14
CA GLY A 166 6.29 23.69 0.26
C GLY A 166 7.49 23.26 1.10
N VAL A 167 8.65 23.81 0.81
CA VAL A 167 9.90 23.57 1.58
C VAL A 167 9.73 23.92 3.07
N LYS A 168 9.07 25.05 3.35
CA LYS A 168 8.79 25.47 4.75
C LYS A 168 7.75 24.59 5.44
N ALA A 169 6.73 24.15 4.69
CA ALA A 169 5.65 23.34 5.25
C ALA A 169 6.17 22.01 5.82
N ILE A 170 7.16 21.40 5.18
CA ILE A 170 7.80 20.15 5.62
C ILE A 170 8.98 20.38 6.59
N GLY A 171 9.31 21.64 6.93
CA GLY A 171 10.40 21.99 7.84
C GLY A 171 11.81 21.79 7.29
N ALA A 172 12.00 21.70 5.97
CA ALA A 172 13.33 21.50 5.35
C ALA A 172 14.24 22.71 5.51
N ASP A 173 13.71 23.92 5.50
CA ASP A 173 14.46 25.15 5.80
C ASP A 173 15.07 25.13 7.23
N ARG A 174 14.39 24.50 8.18
CA ARG A 174 14.94 24.29 9.54
C ARG A 174 16.10 23.29 9.54
N VAL A 175 16.04 22.26 8.70
CA VAL A 175 17.16 21.30 8.55
C VAL A 175 18.41 22.03 8.13
N TRP A 176 18.32 22.96 7.16
CA TRP A 176 19.46 23.72 6.69
C TRP A 176 20.04 24.65 7.78
N HIS A 177 19.16 25.41 8.46
CA HIS A 177 19.58 26.47 9.38
C HIS A 177 19.89 25.96 10.79
N GLU A 178 19.19 24.92 11.26
CA GLU A 178 19.33 24.44 12.64
C GLU A 178 20.24 23.21 12.72
N LEU A 179 20.24 22.32 11.69
CA LEU A 179 21.01 21.08 11.66
C LEU A 179 22.24 21.14 10.73
N GLY A 180 22.27 22.06 9.77
CA GLY A 180 23.39 22.26 8.85
C GLY A 180 23.43 21.33 7.64
N PHE A 181 22.34 20.65 7.32
CA PHE A 181 22.23 19.75 6.16
C PHE A 181 21.37 20.40 5.07
N ASP A 182 21.92 20.57 3.88
CA ASP A 182 21.28 21.16 2.70
C ASP A 182 21.30 20.25 1.47
N GLY A 183 21.76 19.01 1.61
CA GLY A 183 21.94 18.04 0.54
C GLY A 183 23.31 18.03 -0.10
N THR A 184 24.26 18.88 0.35
CA THR A 184 25.63 18.91 -0.19
C THR A 184 26.28 17.53 -0.06
N GLY A 185 26.86 17.03 -1.18
CA GLY A 185 27.50 15.71 -1.25
C GLY A 185 26.54 14.56 -1.53
N THR A 186 25.25 14.85 -1.81
CA THR A 186 24.29 13.85 -2.27
C THR A 186 23.96 14.03 -3.74
N LEU A 187 23.53 12.95 -4.38
CA LEU A 187 23.13 12.91 -5.78
C LEU A 187 21.65 12.51 -5.89
N VAL A 188 20.84 13.33 -6.56
CA VAL A 188 19.43 13.05 -6.77
C VAL A 188 19.10 12.80 -8.24
N ALA A 189 18.09 12.00 -8.52
CA ALA A 189 17.65 11.71 -9.87
C ALA A 189 16.14 11.90 -10.04
N ASN A 190 15.71 12.17 -11.27
CA ASN A 190 14.35 11.93 -11.71
C ASN A 190 14.33 11.17 -13.04
N MET A 191 13.37 10.27 -13.17
CA MET A 191 12.98 9.63 -14.42
C MET A 191 11.67 10.27 -14.87
N ASP A 192 11.74 11.18 -15.85
CA ASP A 192 10.65 12.09 -16.18
C ASP A 192 10.71 12.52 -17.67
N SER A 193 10.23 13.70 -18.01
CA SER A 193 10.31 14.30 -19.35
C SER A 193 11.69 14.88 -19.70
N GLY A 194 12.64 14.80 -18.78
CA GLY A 194 13.96 15.45 -18.86
C GLY A 194 14.06 16.66 -17.93
N VAL A 195 15.19 17.36 -17.98
CA VAL A 195 15.49 18.55 -17.16
C VAL A 195 16.18 19.60 -18.02
N ASP A 196 15.76 20.86 -17.94
CA ASP A 196 16.47 21.98 -18.58
C ASP A 196 17.80 22.26 -17.85
N GLY A 197 18.89 21.67 -18.37
CA GLY A 197 20.24 21.84 -17.82
C GLY A 197 20.76 23.28 -17.87
N THR A 198 20.11 24.18 -18.62
CA THR A 198 20.48 25.60 -18.68
C THR A 198 19.75 26.46 -17.63
N HIS A 199 18.75 25.90 -16.93
CA HIS A 199 17.97 26.67 -15.98
C HIS A 199 18.86 27.24 -14.85
N PRO A 200 18.78 28.53 -14.50
CA PRO A 200 19.66 29.17 -13.51
C PRO A 200 19.62 28.50 -12.12
N ALA A 201 18.47 27.91 -11.74
CA ALA A 201 18.31 27.25 -10.45
C ALA A 201 18.88 25.81 -10.45
N LEU A 202 19.23 25.22 -11.59
CA LEU A 202 19.64 23.82 -11.72
C LEU A 202 21.03 23.65 -12.31
N SER A 203 21.43 24.51 -13.25
CA SER A 203 22.63 24.34 -14.08
C SER A 203 23.92 24.17 -13.28
N ALA A 204 24.08 24.84 -12.15
CA ALA A 204 25.28 24.79 -11.34
C ALA A 204 25.49 23.44 -10.64
N ARG A 205 24.43 22.63 -10.44
CA ARG A 205 24.45 21.37 -9.72
C ARG A 205 24.22 20.15 -10.61
N TRP A 206 24.17 20.35 -11.92
CA TRP A 206 24.20 19.21 -12.82
C TRP A 206 25.53 18.48 -12.72
N ARG A 207 25.50 17.19 -12.37
CA ARG A 207 26.73 16.38 -12.20
C ARG A 207 27.60 16.36 -13.45
N GLY A 208 27.05 16.49 -14.65
CA GLY A 208 27.81 16.58 -15.90
C GLY A 208 28.70 17.80 -16.02
N ASN A 209 28.72 18.73 -15.06
CA ASN A 209 29.75 19.78 -14.97
C ASN A 209 31.10 19.23 -14.48
N THR A 210 31.12 18.09 -13.79
CA THR A 210 32.27 17.50 -13.13
C THR A 210 32.54 16.05 -13.58
N ALA A 211 31.51 15.34 -14.04
CA ALA A 211 31.55 13.97 -14.54
C ALA A 211 31.23 13.89 -16.04
N THR A 212 31.25 12.69 -16.62
CA THR A 212 30.89 12.51 -18.03
C THR A 212 29.41 12.74 -18.28
N ALA A 213 29.02 13.13 -19.48
CA ALA A 213 27.63 13.31 -19.83
C ALA A 213 26.85 12.00 -19.72
N GLY A 214 27.43 10.84 -20.03
CA GLY A 214 26.80 9.53 -19.98
C GLY A 214 26.46 9.07 -18.57
N GLU A 215 27.22 9.51 -17.56
CA GLU A 215 26.94 9.26 -16.14
C GLU A 215 25.91 10.23 -15.53
N SER A 216 25.55 11.28 -16.27
CA SER A 216 24.81 12.41 -15.73
C SER A 216 23.52 12.72 -16.47
N TRP A 217 23.35 12.18 -17.68
CA TRP A 217 22.21 12.40 -18.52
C TRP A 217 21.95 11.21 -19.44
N GLN A 218 20.74 10.69 -19.38
CA GLN A 218 20.29 9.62 -20.28
C GLN A 218 19.17 10.09 -21.19
N ASP A 219 19.46 10.21 -22.50
CA ASP A 219 18.48 10.56 -23.56
C ASP A 219 17.92 9.30 -24.23
N ILE A 220 17.03 8.59 -23.54
CA ILE A 220 16.37 7.38 -24.06
C ILE A 220 15.37 7.73 -25.16
N ALA A 221 14.66 8.85 -25.01
CA ALA A 221 13.67 9.27 -25.98
C ALA A 221 14.30 9.67 -27.34
N GLY A 222 15.60 9.93 -27.37
CA GLY A 222 16.37 10.23 -28.60
C GLY A 222 15.91 11.48 -29.33
N VAL A 223 15.27 12.42 -28.60
CA VAL A 223 14.66 13.64 -29.20
C VAL A 223 15.47 14.89 -28.94
N GLY A 224 16.62 14.78 -28.24
CA GLY A 224 17.49 15.88 -27.86
C GLY A 224 18.96 15.66 -28.14
N SER A 225 19.80 16.22 -27.26
CA SER A 225 21.26 16.02 -27.30
C SER A 225 21.64 14.90 -26.32
N PRO A 226 22.33 13.85 -26.76
CA PRO A 226 22.77 12.79 -25.89
C PRO A 226 23.86 13.24 -24.88
N SER A 227 24.38 14.47 -25.01
CA SER A 227 25.45 14.98 -24.17
C SER A 227 25.06 16.15 -23.26
N PHE A 228 23.82 16.59 -23.27
CA PHE A 228 23.36 17.71 -22.44
C PHE A 228 21.85 17.61 -22.15
N PRO A 229 21.42 17.74 -20.88
CA PRO A 229 20.04 17.57 -20.51
C PRO A 229 19.14 18.68 -21.01
N TYR A 230 17.96 18.28 -21.48
CA TYR A 230 16.93 19.18 -21.96
C TYR A 230 15.55 18.63 -21.55
N ASP A 231 14.55 19.49 -21.56
CA ASP A 231 13.17 19.13 -21.26
C ASP A 231 12.21 19.80 -22.27
N GLY A 232 11.57 18.99 -23.10
CA GLY A 232 10.63 19.46 -24.12
C GLY A 232 9.20 19.62 -23.59
N VAL A 233 8.88 19.12 -22.39
CA VAL A 233 7.54 19.13 -21.76
C VAL A 233 7.48 20.13 -20.62
N GLY A 234 8.51 20.21 -19.79
CA GLY A 234 8.61 21.11 -18.67
C GLY A 234 8.23 20.49 -17.31
N HIS A 235 7.76 19.24 -17.31
CA HIS A 235 7.35 18.55 -16.10
C HIS A 235 8.56 18.14 -15.25
N GLY A 236 9.53 17.46 -15.84
CA GLY A 236 10.72 17.00 -15.12
C GLY A 236 11.61 18.13 -14.60
N THR A 237 11.66 19.28 -15.32
CA THR A 237 12.32 20.50 -14.83
C THR A 237 11.64 21.04 -13.57
N HIS A 238 10.31 20.97 -13.49
CA HIS A 238 9.55 21.39 -12.31
C HIS A 238 9.80 20.44 -11.13
N VAL A 239 9.77 19.15 -11.37
CA VAL A 239 10.06 18.09 -10.39
C VAL A 239 11.46 18.26 -9.82
N MET A 240 12.50 18.35 -10.68
CA MET A 240 13.89 18.53 -10.25
C MET A 240 14.11 19.84 -9.49
N GLY A 241 13.42 20.90 -9.92
CA GLY A 241 13.46 22.18 -9.21
C GLY A 241 12.89 22.13 -7.81
N THR A 242 11.93 21.24 -7.54
CA THR A 242 11.39 21.01 -6.20
C THR A 242 12.32 20.13 -5.36
N ILE A 243 13.12 19.24 -5.99
CA ILE A 243 14.12 18.45 -5.26
C ILE A 243 15.31 19.33 -4.86
N THR A 244 15.94 20.05 -5.82
CA THR A 244 17.25 20.71 -5.58
C THR A 244 17.34 22.15 -6.11
N GLY A 245 16.27 22.77 -6.62
CA GLY A 245 16.33 24.08 -7.26
C GLY A 245 16.76 25.20 -6.32
N ALA A 246 17.84 25.91 -6.65
CA ALA A 246 18.29 27.11 -5.90
C ALA A 246 19.08 28.10 -6.76
N THR A 247 18.91 29.37 -6.47
CA THR A 247 19.75 30.48 -6.95
C THR A 247 20.35 31.24 -5.76
N ALA A 248 21.11 32.30 -6.02
CA ALA A 248 21.59 33.17 -4.94
C ALA A 248 20.46 33.88 -4.18
N PHE A 249 19.22 33.91 -4.72
CA PHE A 249 18.13 34.71 -4.19
C PHE A 249 16.87 33.90 -3.92
N ASP A 250 16.64 32.80 -4.64
CA ASP A 250 15.42 32.01 -4.58
C ASP A 250 15.77 30.52 -4.40
N THR A 251 15.15 29.84 -3.44
CA THR A 251 15.28 28.40 -3.19
C THR A 251 13.92 27.74 -3.34
N THR A 252 13.80 26.89 -4.37
CA THR A 252 12.60 26.08 -4.61
C THR A 252 12.80 24.64 -4.16
N GLY A 253 14.04 24.20 -4.06
CA GLY A 253 14.45 22.83 -3.76
C GLY A 253 14.49 22.57 -2.25
N VAL A 254 14.13 21.34 -1.87
CA VAL A 254 14.21 20.82 -0.51
C VAL A 254 15.67 20.56 -0.10
N ALA A 255 16.48 20.04 -1.03
CA ALA A 255 17.91 19.78 -0.86
C ALA A 255 18.73 20.67 -1.82
N PRO A 256 18.86 21.99 -1.54
CA PRO A 256 19.43 22.96 -2.48
C PRO A 256 20.94 22.77 -2.74
N GLY A 257 21.64 21.95 -1.95
CA GLY A 257 23.04 21.60 -2.14
C GLY A 257 23.29 20.30 -2.93
N ALA A 258 22.23 19.50 -3.19
CA ALA A 258 22.36 18.21 -3.88
C ALA A 258 22.71 18.39 -5.36
N GLU A 259 23.64 17.57 -5.88
CA GLU A 259 23.85 17.39 -7.31
C GLU A 259 22.71 16.58 -7.94
N TRP A 260 22.53 16.65 -9.26
CA TRP A 260 21.47 15.93 -9.93
C TRP A 260 21.91 15.29 -11.25
N ILE A 261 21.27 14.17 -11.55
CA ILE A 261 21.25 13.48 -12.83
C ILE A 261 19.81 13.27 -13.30
N ALA A 262 19.55 12.96 -14.56
CA ALA A 262 18.20 12.75 -15.05
C ALA A 262 18.14 11.83 -16.27
N SER A 263 16.99 11.13 -16.41
CA SER A 263 16.61 10.38 -17.60
C SER A 263 15.31 10.94 -18.17
N ASN A 264 15.24 11.12 -19.52
CA ASN A 264 14.03 11.53 -20.22
C ASN A 264 13.20 10.32 -20.69
N ALA A 265 13.20 9.23 -19.94
CA ALA A 265 12.49 7.99 -20.31
C ALA A 265 10.99 8.18 -20.59
N ILE A 266 10.39 9.28 -20.08
CA ILE A 266 8.96 9.59 -20.23
C ILE A 266 8.76 10.91 -21.03
N ALA A 267 9.58 11.19 -22.01
CA ALA A 267 9.54 12.43 -22.79
C ALA A 267 8.43 12.40 -23.86
N GLY A 268 7.24 12.85 -23.51
CA GLY A 268 6.20 13.26 -24.48
C GLY A 268 5.58 12.17 -25.32
N GLY A 269 4.44 11.67 -24.89
CA GLY A 269 3.68 10.60 -25.53
C GLY A 269 3.84 9.29 -24.77
N SER A 270 3.08 8.27 -25.19
CA SER A 270 3.25 6.92 -24.65
C SER A 270 4.66 6.42 -24.95
N GLN A 271 5.45 6.23 -23.91
CA GLN A 271 6.75 5.58 -23.98
C GLN A 271 6.58 4.12 -23.62
N LEU A 272 7.43 3.28 -24.21
CA LEU A 272 7.40 1.86 -23.96
C LEU A 272 8.13 1.53 -22.63
N ASP A 273 7.66 0.57 -21.88
CA ASP A 273 8.22 0.15 -20.57
C ASP A 273 9.71 -0.23 -20.65
N ILE A 274 10.16 -0.65 -21.80
CA ILE A 274 11.56 -0.96 -22.09
C ILE A 274 12.48 0.26 -21.86
N ALA A 275 11.99 1.48 -22.09
CA ALA A 275 12.73 2.70 -21.76
C ALA A 275 12.90 2.86 -20.24
N VAL A 276 11.88 2.46 -19.48
CA VAL A 276 11.89 2.47 -18.03
C VAL A 276 12.88 1.45 -17.46
N ILE A 277 12.93 0.24 -18.02
CA ILE A 277 13.93 -0.79 -17.63
C ILE A 277 15.35 -0.27 -17.87
N ALA A 278 15.61 0.29 -19.06
CA ALA A 278 16.92 0.86 -19.37
C ALA A 278 17.28 2.06 -18.48
N ALA A 279 16.29 2.82 -18.02
CA ALA A 279 16.53 3.93 -17.10
C ALA A 279 16.87 3.45 -15.69
N PHE A 280 16.17 2.46 -15.14
CA PHE A 280 16.51 1.87 -13.84
C PHE A 280 17.87 1.15 -13.88
N GLU A 281 18.18 0.47 -15.00
CA GLU A 281 19.49 -0.16 -15.19
C GLU A 281 20.62 0.88 -15.13
N TRP A 282 20.44 2.01 -15.83
CA TRP A 282 21.39 3.11 -15.79
C TRP A 282 21.45 3.79 -14.42
N LEU A 283 20.33 4.00 -13.72
CA LEU A 283 20.31 4.59 -12.37
C LEU A 283 21.02 3.71 -11.34
N ALA A 284 20.96 2.39 -11.52
CA ALA A 284 21.65 1.46 -10.63
C ALA A 284 23.16 1.43 -10.81
N ASP A 285 23.71 1.81 -11.98
CA ASP A 285 25.15 1.78 -12.30
C ASP A 285 25.41 2.68 -13.52
N PRO A 286 25.47 4.03 -13.33
CA PRO A 286 25.53 4.97 -14.45
C PRO A 286 26.82 4.93 -15.27
N ASP A 287 27.98 4.64 -14.66
CA ASP A 287 29.28 4.53 -15.34
C ASP A 287 29.61 3.10 -15.81
N GLY A 288 28.85 2.09 -15.34
CA GLY A 288 29.02 0.67 -15.67
C GLY A 288 30.18 0.00 -14.91
N ASP A 289 30.67 0.61 -13.81
CA ASP A 289 31.65 0.03 -12.91
C ASP A 289 31.07 -0.24 -11.51
N PRO A 290 30.76 -1.48 -11.15
CA PRO A 290 30.12 -1.81 -9.87
C PRO A 290 31.03 -1.50 -8.65
N ASN A 291 32.24 -0.99 -8.83
CA ASN A 291 33.12 -0.59 -7.74
C ASN A 291 33.02 0.90 -7.39
N THR A 292 32.26 1.68 -8.15
CA THR A 292 32.03 3.10 -7.91
C THR A 292 30.60 3.30 -7.36
N THR A 293 30.38 4.33 -6.59
CA THR A 293 29.07 4.68 -6.02
C THR A 293 28.84 6.18 -5.99
N ASP A 294 29.80 6.96 -6.41
CA ASP A 294 29.66 8.41 -6.40
C ASP A 294 28.81 8.93 -7.56
N ASP A 295 28.53 8.10 -8.55
CA ASP A 295 27.62 8.33 -9.68
C ASP A 295 26.21 7.76 -9.44
N VAL A 296 26.03 6.87 -8.45
CA VAL A 296 24.73 6.25 -8.10
C VAL A 296 23.89 7.25 -7.30
N PRO A 297 22.65 7.56 -7.73
CA PRO A 297 21.83 8.52 -7.01
C PRO A 297 21.33 7.96 -5.68
N ASP A 298 21.30 8.81 -4.65
CA ASP A 298 20.71 8.52 -3.33
C ASP A 298 19.20 8.28 -3.41
N VAL A 299 18.55 8.92 -4.37
CA VAL A 299 17.11 8.82 -4.60
C VAL A 299 16.78 9.08 -6.07
N CYS A 300 15.81 8.32 -6.60
CA CYS A 300 15.16 8.59 -7.87
C CYS A 300 13.65 8.79 -7.65
N HIS A 301 13.13 9.95 -8.05
CA HIS A 301 11.70 10.21 -8.04
C HIS A 301 11.04 9.94 -9.39
N ASN A 302 9.86 9.31 -9.35
CA ASN A 302 9.10 8.84 -10.48
C ASN A 302 7.69 9.46 -10.47
N SER A 303 7.42 10.37 -11.39
CA SER A 303 6.12 11.04 -11.56
C SER A 303 5.39 10.53 -12.81
N TRP A 304 5.34 9.22 -12.98
CA TRP A 304 4.71 8.53 -14.09
C TRP A 304 4.02 7.24 -13.62
N GLY A 305 3.20 6.66 -14.48
CA GLY A 305 2.55 5.38 -14.21
C GLY A 305 1.77 4.87 -15.41
N VAL A 306 1.20 3.66 -15.28
CA VAL A 306 0.25 3.09 -16.24
C VAL A 306 -1.16 3.40 -15.74
N PRO A 307 -1.97 4.13 -16.49
CA PRO A 307 -3.37 4.35 -16.15
C PRO A 307 -4.18 3.05 -16.25
N PRO A 308 -5.25 2.92 -15.45
CA PRO A 308 -6.08 1.71 -15.43
C PRO A 308 -6.65 1.30 -16.80
N GLU A 309 -6.91 2.26 -17.67
CA GLU A 309 -7.46 2.04 -19.02
C GLU A 309 -6.51 1.36 -20.02
N TYR A 310 -5.21 1.28 -19.72
CA TYR A 310 -4.22 0.62 -20.60
C TYR A 310 -3.96 -0.84 -20.23
N GLY A 311 -4.85 -1.45 -19.46
CA GLY A 311 -4.88 -2.90 -19.26
C GLY A 311 -3.78 -3.47 -18.38
N ALA A 312 -3.20 -2.67 -17.48
CA ALA A 312 -2.42 -3.22 -16.39
C ALA A 312 -3.35 -4.12 -15.55
N TYR A 313 -3.10 -5.42 -15.56
CA TYR A 313 -3.84 -6.33 -14.69
C TYR A 313 -3.61 -5.93 -13.23
N PRO A 314 -4.62 -6.06 -12.35
CA PRO A 314 -4.39 -5.85 -10.94
C PRO A 314 -3.17 -6.65 -10.48
N CYS A 315 -2.20 -5.94 -9.87
CA CYS A 315 -0.97 -6.54 -9.35
C CYS A 315 -0.02 -7.14 -10.40
N ASP A 316 0.06 -6.51 -11.56
CA ASP A 316 1.09 -6.85 -12.54
C ASP A 316 2.48 -6.78 -11.90
N THR A 317 3.26 -7.85 -12.05
CA THR A 317 4.58 -7.98 -11.42
C THR A 317 5.75 -7.64 -12.33
N THR A 318 5.49 -7.19 -13.56
CA THR A 318 6.49 -7.04 -14.63
C THR A 318 7.70 -6.19 -14.20
N TRP A 319 7.47 -5.11 -13.45
CA TRP A 319 8.55 -4.21 -13.03
C TRP A 319 8.97 -4.33 -11.57
N TRP A 320 8.39 -5.27 -10.82
CA TRP A 320 8.71 -5.40 -9.40
C TRP A 320 10.19 -5.71 -9.21
N ASP A 321 10.72 -6.69 -9.94
CA ASP A 321 12.12 -7.10 -9.85
C ASP A 321 13.08 -5.96 -10.29
N VAL A 322 12.70 -5.15 -11.30
CA VAL A 322 13.49 -4.00 -11.74
C VAL A 322 13.65 -2.97 -10.63
N ILE A 323 12.54 -2.60 -9.99
CA ILE A 323 12.51 -1.61 -8.91
C ILE A 323 13.26 -2.15 -7.70
N ASP A 324 12.97 -3.40 -7.30
CA ASP A 324 13.61 -4.04 -6.13
C ASP A 324 15.13 -4.16 -6.32
N ASN A 325 15.59 -4.52 -7.52
CA ASN A 325 17.01 -4.64 -7.81
C ASN A 325 17.74 -3.28 -7.82
N CYS A 326 17.05 -2.23 -8.30
CA CYS A 326 17.57 -0.87 -8.22
C CYS A 326 17.66 -0.39 -6.76
N GLU A 327 16.65 -0.68 -5.94
CA GLU A 327 16.67 -0.37 -4.50
C GLU A 327 17.72 -1.19 -3.74
N ALA A 328 17.86 -2.46 -4.06
CA ALA A 328 18.90 -3.31 -3.48
C ALA A 328 20.32 -2.79 -3.81
N ALA A 329 20.50 -2.17 -4.98
CA ALA A 329 21.76 -1.49 -5.35
C ALA A 329 22.00 -0.19 -4.55
N GLY A 330 21.01 0.33 -3.82
CA GLY A 330 21.15 1.48 -2.92
C GLY A 330 20.36 2.73 -3.27
N VAL A 331 19.63 2.76 -4.38
CA VAL A 331 18.81 3.89 -4.82
C VAL A 331 17.45 3.89 -4.13
N VAL A 332 17.08 4.94 -3.41
CA VAL A 332 15.71 5.07 -2.90
C VAL A 332 14.77 5.41 -4.05
N VAL A 333 13.82 4.53 -4.37
CA VAL A 333 12.86 4.75 -5.46
C VAL A 333 11.52 5.21 -4.88
N THR A 334 11.00 6.35 -5.37
CA THR A 334 9.73 6.92 -4.92
C THR A 334 8.79 7.18 -6.09
N PHE A 335 7.48 7.05 -5.86
CA PHE A 335 6.44 7.23 -6.87
C PHE A 335 5.39 8.26 -6.45
N SER A 336 4.90 9.03 -7.40
CA SER A 336 3.68 9.82 -7.22
C SER A 336 2.45 8.92 -7.27
N ALA A 337 1.46 9.15 -6.40
CA ALA A 337 0.28 8.29 -6.27
C ALA A 337 -0.64 8.28 -7.51
N GLY A 338 -0.66 9.37 -8.27
CA GLY A 338 -1.61 9.62 -9.36
C GLY A 338 -2.54 10.78 -9.03
N ASN A 339 -3.26 11.27 -10.04
CA ASN A 339 -4.14 12.44 -9.93
C ASN A 339 -5.61 12.10 -10.25
N GLU A 340 -6.01 10.85 -9.99
CA GLU A 340 -7.33 10.28 -10.28
C GLU A 340 -8.27 10.27 -9.08
N GLY A 341 -7.90 10.95 -7.97
CA GLY A 341 -8.76 11.11 -6.79
C GLY A 341 -10.08 11.84 -7.08
N PRO A 342 -10.97 11.95 -6.10
CA PRO A 342 -10.89 11.50 -4.72
C PRO A 342 -11.41 10.08 -4.47
N GLY A 343 -11.67 9.29 -5.51
CA GLY A 343 -12.17 7.93 -5.37
C GLY A 343 -11.18 6.99 -4.69
N ALA A 344 -11.67 5.95 -4.01
CA ALA A 344 -10.84 4.88 -3.47
C ALA A 344 -10.32 3.98 -4.59
N GLY A 345 -9.12 3.38 -4.40
CA GLY A 345 -8.52 2.44 -5.35
C GLY A 345 -8.09 3.08 -6.67
N THR A 346 -7.67 4.34 -6.64
CA THR A 346 -7.30 5.13 -7.85
C THR A 346 -5.81 5.27 -8.07
N LEU A 347 -4.99 4.54 -7.32
CA LEU A 347 -3.53 4.53 -7.46
C LEU A 347 -3.09 4.03 -8.83
N ARG A 348 -2.00 4.59 -9.37
CA ARG A 348 -1.40 4.12 -10.61
C ARG A 348 -0.36 3.03 -10.39
N PHE A 349 -0.25 2.10 -11.35
CA PHE A 349 0.85 1.14 -11.42
C PHE A 349 2.17 1.87 -11.78
N PRO A 350 3.34 1.54 -11.14
CA PRO A 350 3.58 0.50 -10.15
C PRO A 350 3.35 0.97 -8.69
N GLY A 351 2.99 2.23 -8.45
CA GLY A 351 2.82 2.82 -7.12
C GLY A 351 1.84 2.09 -6.20
N TYR A 352 0.86 1.37 -6.75
CA TYR A 352 -0.09 0.60 -5.94
C TYR A 352 0.46 -0.72 -5.37
N ARG A 353 1.68 -1.15 -5.73
CA ARG A 353 2.28 -2.39 -5.18
C ARG A 353 2.36 -2.33 -3.66
N ALA A 354 1.93 -3.40 -2.99
CA ALA A 354 1.77 -3.47 -1.55
C ALA A 354 2.20 -4.84 -0.98
N SER A 355 3.33 -5.40 -1.46
CA SER A 355 3.85 -6.69 -1.00
C SER A 355 4.68 -6.59 0.28
N THR A 356 5.22 -5.42 0.62
CA THR A 356 5.86 -5.08 1.89
C THR A 356 5.45 -3.67 2.31
N PRO A 357 5.75 -3.20 3.54
CA PRO A 357 5.45 -1.84 3.96
C PRO A 357 6.17 -0.74 3.16
N THR A 358 7.24 -1.09 2.45
CA THR A 358 8.15 -0.13 1.82
C THR A 358 8.25 -0.25 0.29
N ASN A 359 7.65 -1.26 -0.32
CA ASN A 359 7.69 -1.43 -1.78
C ASN A 359 6.98 -0.30 -2.52
N CYS A 360 7.60 0.15 -3.62
CA CYS A 360 7.05 1.21 -4.47
C CYS A 360 6.50 2.37 -3.64
N PHE A 361 7.36 2.98 -2.83
CA PHE A 361 7.04 4.03 -1.88
C PHE A 361 6.29 5.19 -2.56
N THR A 362 5.01 5.32 -2.24
CA THR A 362 4.06 6.16 -2.96
C THR A 362 3.69 7.40 -2.16
N ILE A 363 3.65 8.55 -2.80
CA ILE A 363 3.44 9.85 -2.18
C ILE A 363 2.13 10.48 -2.68
N GLY A 364 1.23 10.76 -1.75
CA GLY A 364 0.00 11.51 -1.97
C GLY A 364 0.20 13.02 -1.83
N SER A 365 -0.80 13.78 -2.26
CA SER A 365 -0.78 15.25 -2.29
C SER A 365 -1.69 15.86 -1.24
N THR A 366 -1.18 16.90 -0.56
CA THR A 366 -1.98 17.74 0.33
C THR A 366 -1.91 19.22 -0.06
N SER A 367 -2.80 20.02 0.57
CA SER A 367 -2.70 21.48 0.60
C SER A 367 -1.40 21.94 1.28
N LEU A 368 -0.92 23.15 0.93
CA LEU A 368 0.31 23.76 1.47
C LEU A 368 0.25 24.13 2.95
N ASN A 369 -0.93 24.35 3.50
CA ASN A 369 -1.09 24.93 4.83
C ASN A 369 -1.82 23.96 5.76
N ALA A 370 -1.38 23.91 7.02
CA ALA A 370 -2.12 23.19 8.04
C ALA A 370 -3.61 23.59 8.04
N PRO A 371 -4.53 22.62 8.15
CA PRO A 371 -4.34 21.23 8.61
C PRO A 371 -3.85 20.23 7.54
N TYR A 372 -3.25 20.62 6.44
CA TYR A 372 -2.71 19.74 5.38
C TYR A 372 -3.76 18.76 4.84
N VAL A 373 -4.85 19.30 4.31
CA VAL A 373 -5.95 18.50 3.78
C VAL A 373 -5.52 17.76 2.51
N VAL A 374 -5.84 16.48 2.41
CA VAL A 374 -5.60 15.69 1.20
C VAL A 374 -6.24 16.37 -0.02
N SER A 375 -5.47 16.47 -1.11
CA SER A 375 -5.96 17.12 -2.35
C SER A 375 -7.05 16.27 -3.01
N ASP A 376 -8.09 16.92 -3.54
CA ASP A 376 -9.21 16.22 -4.19
C ASP A 376 -8.76 15.34 -5.38
N PHE A 377 -7.69 15.71 -6.05
CA PHE A 377 -7.13 14.94 -7.15
C PHE A 377 -6.18 13.81 -6.70
N SER A 378 -5.66 13.83 -5.48
CA SER A 378 -4.71 12.81 -5.02
C SER A 378 -5.32 11.42 -5.11
N SER A 379 -4.68 10.51 -5.84
CA SER A 379 -5.07 9.12 -5.86
C SER A 379 -4.94 8.48 -4.48
N ARG A 380 -5.82 7.52 -4.18
CA ARG A 380 -6.02 6.92 -2.86
C ARG A 380 -6.04 5.41 -2.93
N GLY A 381 -5.67 4.77 -1.81
CA GLY A 381 -5.83 3.34 -1.63
C GLY A 381 -7.31 2.88 -1.56
N PRO A 382 -7.55 1.61 -1.29
CA PRO A 382 -6.55 0.58 -1.08
C PRO A 382 -5.83 0.16 -2.35
N SER A 383 -4.69 -0.53 -2.19
CA SER A 383 -4.03 -1.23 -3.28
C SER A 383 -4.94 -2.33 -3.82
N PRO A 384 -5.04 -2.51 -5.15
CA PRO A 384 -5.78 -3.63 -5.73
C PRO A 384 -5.13 -5.00 -5.47
N CYS A 385 -3.91 -5.02 -4.92
CA CYS A 385 -3.19 -6.24 -4.60
C CYS A 385 -3.71 -6.94 -3.34
N GLY A 386 -4.45 -6.22 -2.50
CA GLY A 386 -4.89 -6.74 -1.22
C GLY A 386 -3.72 -7.10 -0.28
N GLY A 387 -4.02 -7.81 0.79
CA GLY A 387 -3.01 -8.26 1.75
C GLY A 387 -2.79 -7.29 2.91
N PRO A 388 -1.82 -7.59 3.79
CA PRO A 388 -1.65 -6.85 5.05
C PRO A 388 -1.12 -5.41 4.87
N TYR A 389 -0.65 -5.06 3.69
CA TYR A 389 -0.06 -3.75 3.37
C TYR A 389 -0.84 -3.00 2.29
N GLU A 390 -2.13 -3.30 2.13
CA GLU A 390 -2.96 -2.69 1.07
C GLU A 390 -3.22 -1.21 1.26
N ILE A 391 -3.00 -0.66 2.46
CA ILE A 391 -3.15 0.77 2.72
C ILE A 391 -2.07 1.54 1.96
N LYS A 392 -2.49 2.55 1.21
CA LYS A 392 -1.67 3.43 0.38
C LYS A 392 -2.34 4.81 0.25
N PRO A 393 -1.58 5.92 -0.01
CA PRO A 393 -0.13 6.02 -0.20
C PRO A 393 0.63 5.80 1.12
N GLU A 394 1.96 5.70 1.11
CA GLU A 394 2.75 5.60 2.34
C GLU A 394 2.78 6.91 3.11
N VAL A 395 3.04 8.01 2.43
CA VAL A 395 3.10 9.35 3.07
C VAL A 395 2.50 10.43 2.18
N MET A 396 2.25 11.59 2.78
CA MET A 396 1.73 12.77 2.12
C MET A 396 2.76 13.90 2.10
N ALA A 397 2.72 14.71 1.04
CA ALA A 397 3.54 15.91 0.93
C ALA A 397 2.75 17.04 0.24
N PRO A 398 3.24 18.32 0.32
CA PRO A 398 2.57 19.43 -0.36
C PRO A 398 2.58 19.24 -1.88
N GLY A 399 1.40 19.23 -2.51
CA GLY A 399 1.29 19.13 -3.96
C GLY A 399 0.34 20.14 -4.60
N GLU A 400 -0.21 21.07 -3.83
CA GLU A 400 -1.04 22.16 -4.35
C GLU A 400 -0.27 23.46 -4.43
N SER A 401 -0.36 24.16 -5.56
CA SER A 401 0.26 25.47 -5.78
C SER A 401 1.77 25.49 -5.53
N ILE A 402 2.45 24.47 -6.01
CA ILE A 402 3.89 24.31 -5.87
C ILE A 402 4.61 25.16 -6.93
N TYR A 403 5.42 26.09 -6.45
CA TYR A 403 6.21 26.99 -7.29
C TYR A 403 7.61 26.41 -7.52
N SER A 404 7.94 26.12 -8.76
CA SER A 404 9.24 25.53 -9.13
C SER A 404 9.68 25.94 -10.53
N SER A 405 10.90 25.54 -10.92
CA SER A 405 11.52 25.86 -12.20
C SER A 405 10.77 25.23 -13.39
N VAL A 406 10.76 25.92 -14.53
CA VAL A 406 10.29 25.42 -15.82
C VAL A 406 11.28 25.80 -16.94
N PRO A 407 11.31 25.10 -18.08
CA PRO A 407 12.27 25.38 -19.16
C PRO A 407 12.31 26.83 -19.60
N GLY A 408 13.52 27.29 -20.01
CA GLY A 408 13.76 28.67 -20.44
C GLY A 408 14.05 29.64 -19.30
N GLY A 409 14.42 29.15 -18.12
CA GLY A 409 14.83 29.95 -16.95
C GLY A 409 13.64 30.57 -16.20
N GLY A 410 12.43 30.13 -16.46
CA GLY A 410 11.20 30.56 -15.80
C GLY A 410 10.81 29.73 -14.59
N TYR A 411 9.71 30.15 -13.95
CA TYR A 411 9.08 29.42 -12.85
C TYR A 411 7.57 29.40 -13.04
N ALA A 412 6.93 28.34 -12.58
CA ALA A 412 5.47 28.17 -12.63
C ALA A 412 4.92 27.53 -11.37
N PHE A 413 3.61 27.73 -11.14
CA PHE A 413 2.83 26.96 -10.18
C PHE A 413 2.23 25.74 -10.87
N MET A 414 2.38 24.55 -10.26
CA MET A 414 1.71 23.34 -10.68
C MET A 414 1.06 22.66 -9.48
N ASP A 415 -0.02 21.90 -9.73
CA ASP A 415 -0.72 21.07 -8.77
C ASP A 415 -0.61 19.61 -9.21
N GLY A 416 -0.39 18.68 -8.28
CA GLY A 416 -0.30 17.25 -8.57
C GLY A 416 0.48 16.48 -7.51
N THR A 417 0.26 15.18 -7.47
CA THR A 417 1.13 14.26 -6.71
C THR A 417 2.57 14.29 -7.23
N SER A 418 2.75 14.60 -8.53
CA SER A 418 4.06 14.89 -9.16
C SER A 418 4.79 16.08 -8.54
N MET A 419 4.10 16.97 -7.84
CA MET A 419 4.69 18.08 -7.10
C MET A 419 4.90 17.76 -5.63
N ALA A 420 4.15 16.78 -5.11
CA ALA A 420 4.32 16.29 -3.75
C ALA A 420 5.55 15.37 -3.61
N GLY A 421 5.67 14.39 -4.48
CA GLY A 421 6.74 13.39 -4.44
C GLY A 421 8.17 13.95 -4.39
N PRO A 422 8.54 14.96 -5.18
CA PRO A 422 9.88 15.54 -5.14
C PRO A 422 10.24 16.19 -3.79
N HIS A 423 9.27 16.59 -2.96
CA HIS A 423 9.54 17.01 -1.60
C HIS A 423 10.13 15.87 -0.77
N VAL A 424 9.57 14.66 -0.90
CA VAL A 424 10.08 13.46 -0.22
C VAL A 424 11.47 13.09 -0.73
N ALA A 425 11.70 13.13 -2.05
CA ALA A 425 13.02 12.87 -2.62
C ALA A 425 14.09 13.82 -2.07
N GLY A 426 13.76 15.12 -1.93
CA GLY A 426 14.66 16.07 -1.30
C GLY A 426 14.92 15.76 0.18
N VAL A 427 13.94 15.29 0.95
CA VAL A 427 14.13 14.86 2.35
C VAL A 427 15.06 13.65 2.41
N VAL A 428 14.95 12.69 1.49
CA VAL A 428 15.88 11.55 1.38
C VAL A 428 17.33 12.04 1.20
N ALA A 429 17.55 13.00 0.32
CA ALA A 429 18.89 13.59 0.14
C ALA A 429 19.42 14.24 1.43
N LEU A 430 18.59 14.95 2.20
CA LEU A 430 18.99 15.51 3.50
C LEU A 430 19.33 14.40 4.52
N MET A 431 18.56 13.30 4.53
CA MET A 431 18.83 12.14 5.39
C MET A 431 20.14 11.45 5.01
N ARG A 432 20.39 11.26 3.71
CA ARG A 432 21.65 10.67 3.21
C ARG A 432 22.87 11.56 3.51
N GLN A 433 22.75 12.87 3.41
CA GLN A 433 23.81 13.77 3.86
C GLN A 433 24.12 13.58 5.35
N ALA A 434 23.09 13.40 6.19
CA ALA A 434 23.27 13.18 7.62
C ALA A 434 23.82 11.77 7.97
N ALA A 435 23.53 10.74 7.15
CA ALA A 435 24.00 9.37 7.31
C ALA A 435 24.14 8.68 5.93
N PRO A 436 25.29 8.76 5.28
CA PRO A 436 25.51 8.28 3.89
C PRO A 436 25.24 6.78 3.70
N ASP A 437 25.53 5.95 4.70
CA ASP A 437 25.35 4.49 4.63
C ASP A 437 23.97 4.00 5.06
N LEU A 438 22.99 4.91 5.23
CA LEU A 438 21.63 4.51 5.63
C LEU A 438 20.97 3.75 4.47
N ASP A 439 20.52 2.52 4.71
CA ASP A 439 19.90 1.70 3.67
C ASP A 439 18.49 2.19 3.29
N VAL A 440 18.01 1.74 2.12
CA VAL A 440 16.75 2.16 1.51
C VAL A 440 15.55 1.89 2.42
N THR A 441 15.46 0.68 2.97
CA THR A 441 14.35 0.28 3.85
C THR A 441 14.29 1.17 5.08
N THR A 442 15.43 1.38 5.75
CA THR A 442 15.52 2.25 6.92
C THR A 442 15.13 3.71 6.63
N ILE A 443 15.51 4.25 5.47
CA ILE A 443 15.08 5.61 5.06
C ILE A 443 13.56 5.69 4.96
N LYS A 444 12.92 4.74 4.27
CA LYS A 444 11.47 4.71 4.06
C LYS A 444 10.71 4.53 5.39
N GLU A 445 11.20 3.65 6.26
CA GLU A 445 10.64 3.47 7.61
C GLU A 445 10.68 4.77 8.43
N ILE A 446 11.81 5.50 8.41
CA ILE A 446 11.92 6.78 9.11
C ILE A 446 10.95 7.81 8.55
N LEU A 447 10.77 7.87 7.24
CA LEU A 447 9.80 8.79 6.62
C LEU A 447 8.37 8.51 7.09
N MET A 448 7.97 7.24 7.22
CA MET A 448 6.67 6.83 7.75
C MET A 448 6.55 7.12 9.26
N GLU A 449 7.56 6.73 10.05
CA GLU A 449 7.56 6.88 11.50
C GLU A 449 7.52 8.34 11.97
N THR A 450 8.10 9.25 11.18
CA THR A 450 8.18 10.67 11.51
C THR A 450 7.09 11.52 10.86
N ALA A 451 6.22 10.90 10.07
CA ALA A 451 5.10 11.58 9.45
C ALA A 451 4.11 12.12 10.50
N ILE A 452 3.55 13.28 10.23
CA ILE A 452 2.50 13.89 11.06
C ILE A 452 1.18 13.25 10.63
N ASP A 453 0.59 12.47 11.52
CA ASP A 453 -0.69 11.79 11.28
C ASP A 453 -1.79 12.78 10.84
N LEU A 454 -2.54 12.41 9.80
CA LEU A 454 -3.59 13.23 9.21
C LEU A 454 -4.89 12.43 9.12
N GLY A 455 -6.01 13.09 9.31
CA GLY A 455 -7.32 12.46 9.15
C GLY A 455 -7.73 11.63 10.36
N ALA A 456 -8.07 10.38 10.14
CA ALA A 456 -8.35 9.43 11.20
C ALA A 456 -7.03 9.02 11.90
N PRO A 457 -7.02 8.75 13.21
CA PRO A 457 -5.78 8.34 13.87
C PRO A 457 -5.22 7.03 13.31
N GLY A 458 -3.95 7.05 12.93
CA GLY A 458 -3.24 5.91 12.35
C GLY A 458 -3.22 5.94 10.83
N GLU A 459 -2.66 4.90 10.24
CA GLU A 459 -2.53 4.75 8.79
C GLU A 459 -3.90 4.58 8.11
N ASP A 460 -4.15 5.34 7.04
CA ASP A 460 -5.40 5.26 6.27
C ASP A 460 -5.18 5.41 4.75
N ASN A 461 -6.18 5.03 3.95
CA ASN A 461 -6.10 5.03 2.49
C ASN A 461 -6.14 6.42 1.84
N ASP A 462 -6.42 7.46 2.59
CA ASP A 462 -6.43 8.85 2.12
C ASP A 462 -5.10 9.55 2.37
N ASN A 463 -4.46 9.26 3.50
CA ASN A 463 -3.32 9.99 4.04
C ASN A 463 -2.07 9.12 4.30
N GLY A 464 -2.17 7.79 4.20
CA GLY A 464 -1.08 6.89 4.60
C GLY A 464 -0.71 7.10 6.07
N HIS A 465 0.61 7.15 6.36
CA HIS A 465 1.14 7.50 7.67
C HIS A 465 1.06 8.99 8.00
N GLY A 466 0.72 9.83 7.03
CA GLY A 466 0.54 11.26 7.23
C GLY A 466 1.52 12.15 6.48
N PHE A 467 1.61 13.41 6.89
CA PHE A 467 2.40 14.44 6.25
C PHE A 467 3.87 14.38 6.67
N ILE A 468 4.81 14.42 5.72
CA ILE A 468 6.24 14.32 6.00
C ILE A 468 6.76 15.49 6.85
N ASP A 469 7.66 15.20 7.79
CA ASP A 469 8.40 16.17 8.60
C ASP A 469 9.91 15.97 8.39
N ALA A 470 10.51 16.81 7.55
CA ALA A 470 11.93 16.72 7.20
C ALA A 470 12.83 16.94 8.43
N TYR A 471 12.44 17.86 9.33
CA TYR A 471 13.23 18.14 10.51
C TYR A 471 13.26 16.98 11.47
N THR A 472 12.13 16.35 11.71
CA THR A 472 12.02 15.18 12.58
C THR A 472 12.74 14.00 11.96
N ALA A 473 12.57 13.74 10.63
CA ALA A 473 13.23 12.65 9.93
C ALA A 473 14.78 12.77 10.01
N VAL A 474 15.35 13.93 9.68
CA VAL A 474 16.80 14.13 9.75
C VAL A 474 17.30 14.09 11.20
N THR A 475 16.56 14.65 12.16
CA THR A 475 16.91 14.57 13.57
C THR A 475 16.94 13.14 14.05
N MET A 476 16.01 12.29 13.60
CA MET A 476 15.98 10.87 13.91
C MET A 476 17.19 10.12 13.34
N VAL A 477 17.60 10.45 12.14
CA VAL A 477 18.84 9.92 11.53
C VAL A 477 20.08 10.28 12.36
N MET A 478 20.15 11.52 12.85
CA MET A 478 21.27 12.02 13.66
C MET A 478 21.29 11.45 15.09
N ASN A 479 20.13 11.26 15.69
CA ASN A 479 19.95 10.83 17.07
C ASN A 479 19.93 9.31 17.14
N ASN A 480 21.04 8.77 17.59
CA ASN A 480 21.30 7.50 18.27
C ASN A 480 20.23 6.39 18.13
N ARG A 481 20.32 5.66 17.02
CA ARG A 481 19.67 4.34 16.94
C ARG A 481 20.46 3.33 17.75
N GLY A 482 19.79 2.50 18.54
CA GLY A 482 20.36 1.34 19.20
C GLY A 482 19.98 0.05 18.50
N THR A 483 20.80 -0.96 18.63
CA THR A 483 20.49 -2.31 18.16
C THR A 483 19.84 -3.11 19.28
N VAL A 484 18.74 -3.79 18.99
CA VAL A 484 18.19 -4.85 19.83
C VAL A 484 18.44 -6.17 19.13
N THR A 485 19.03 -7.13 19.85
CA THR A 485 19.32 -8.46 19.34
C THR A 485 19.20 -9.49 20.46
N GLY A 486 18.92 -10.73 20.14
CA GLY A 486 18.79 -11.80 21.09
C GLY A 486 18.23 -13.05 20.44
N THR A 487 17.81 -14.01 21.25
CA THR A 487 17.25 -15.27 20.78
C THR A 487 15.82 -15.40 21.28
N ILE A 488 14.91 -15.75 20.38
CA ILE A 488 13.53 -16.13 20.74
C ILE A 488 13.50 -17.64 20.90
N SER A 489 13.03 -18.12 22.04
CA SER A 489 13.05 -19.54 22.37
C SER A 489 11.77 -20.00 23.06
N ASP A 490 11.39 -21.26 22.86
CA ASP A 490 10.33 -21.90 23.64
C ASP A 490 10.77 -22.10 25.09
N GLN A 491 10.01 -21.56 26.03
CA GLN A 491 10.35 -21.59 27.45
C GLN A 491 10.38 -22.99 28.04
N GLY A 492 9.59 -23.92 27.51
CA GLY A 492 9.48 -25.29 28.02
C GLY A 492 10.58 -26.20 27.49
N THR A 493 10.97 -26.09 26.25
CA THR A 493 11.96 -26.95 25.58
C THR A 493 13.33 -26.32 25.44
N GLY A 494 13.43 -24.98 25.47
CA GLY A 494 14.65 -24.21 25.21
C GLY A 494 15.08 -24.23 23.75
N LEU A 495 14.22 -24.69 22.83
CA LEU A 495 14.50 -24.69 21.39
C LEU A 495 14.27 -23.30 20.80
N PRO A 496 15.03 -22.90 19.78
CA PRO A 496 14.82 -21.65 19.08
C PRO A 496 13.46 -21.64 18.35
N ILE A 497 12.85 -20.46 18.24
CA ILE A 497 11.63 -20.22 17.49
C ILE A 497 11.99 -19.43 16.24
N ALA A 498 11.84 -20.05 15.08
CA ALA A 498 12.01 -19.41 13.78
C ALA A 498 10.72 -18.68 13.35
N GLY A 499 10.87 -17.61 12.58
CA GLY A 499 9.73 -16.90 12.00
C GLY A 499 8.92 -16.09 13.02
N ALA A 500 9.42 -15.85 14.22
CA ALA A 500 8.76 -14.98 15.20
C ALA A 500 9.02 -13.51 14.83
N ILE A 501 7.97 -12.71 14.77
CA ILE A 501 8.03 -11.29 14.39
C ILE A 501 8.17 -10.45 15.65
N VAL A 502 9.21 -9.63 15.71
CA VAL A 502 9.46 -8.64 16.77
C VAL A 502 9.21 -7.24 16.22
N ARG A 503 8.29 -6.49 16.83
CA ARG A 503 7.90 -5.14 16.41
C ARG A 503 8.20 -4.10 17.48
N ASP A 504 8.71 -2.95 17.07
CA ASP A 504 8.75 -1.74 17.92
C ASP A 504 7.38 -1.03 17.86
N MET A 505 6.69 -0.96 18.98
CA MET A 505 5.33 -0.40 19.06
C MET A 505 5.28 1.13 18.91
N ARG A 506 6.42 1.82 18.80
CA ARG A 506 6.49 3.26 18.50
C ARG A 506 6.37 3.55 17.01
N GLY A 507 6.65 2.58 16.16
CA GLY A 507 6.68 2.72 14.71
C GLY A 507 6.54 1.38 14.00
N PHE A 508 6.92 1.34 12.71
CA PHE A 508 6.71 0.17 11.83
C PHE A 508 7.92 -0.76 11.75
N THR A 509 8.98 -0.46 12.51
CA THR A 509 10.20 -1.26 12.50
C THR A 509 9.95 -2.61 13.13
N GLN A 510 10.11 -3.67 12.34
CA GLN A 510 9.99 -5.06 12.77
C GLN A 510 11.13 -5.91 12.20
N THR A 511 11.33 -7.06 12.80
CA THR A 511 12.26 -8.08 12.33
C THR A 511 11.68 -9.45 12.57
N GLU A 512 12.18 -10.44 11.86
CA GLU A 512 11.80 -11.85 12.01
C GLU A 512 12.97 -12.65 12.53
N SER A 513 12.73 -13.62 13.40
CA SER A 513 13.78 -14.50 13.91
C SER A 513 14.15 -15.57 12.88
N GLY A 514 15.46 -15.81 12.72
CA GLY A 514 16.00 -16.87 11.86
C GLY A 514 15.73 -18.28 12.38
N ASP A 515 16.19 -19.29 11.62
CA ASP A 515 16.07 -20.72 12.01
C ASP A 515 16.74 -21.06 13.35
N ASP A 516 17.71 -20.28 13.78
CA ASP A 516 18.38 -20.38 15.07
C ASP A 516 17.69 -19.56 16.17
N GLY A 517 16.54 -18.94 15.87
CA GLY A 517 15.78 -18.08 16.76
C GLY A 517 16.40 -16.70 16.97
N VAL A 518 17.52 -16.40 16.33
CA VAL A 518 18.20 -15.11 16.49
C VAL A 518 17.44 -14.04 15.75
N TYR A 519 17.19 -12.92 16.44
CA TYR A 519 16.62 -11.70 15.83
C TYR A 519 17.56 -10.51 16.08
N ARG A 520 17.49 -9.55 15.17
CA ARG A 520 18.27 -8.32 15.26
C ARG A 520 17.62 -7.22 14.46
N PHE A 521 17.42 -6.07 15.05
CA PHE A 521 16.96 -4.85 14.35
C PHE A 521 17.47 -3.58 15.05
N THR A 522 17.40 -2.48 14.34
CA THR A 522 17.89 -1.18 14.81
C THR A 522 16.73 -0.22 14.90
N ILE A 523 16.47 0.26 16.10
CA ILE A 523 15.38 1.15 16.44
C ILE A 523 15.88 2.37 17.20
N LEU A 524 15.04 3.37 17.36
CA LEU A 524 15.35 4.55 18.17
C LEU A 524 15.83 4.16 19.57
N GLY A 525 16.87 4.83 20.05
CA GLY A 525 17.29 4.75 21.46
C GLY A 525 16.22 5.29 22.40
N GLY A 526 16.26 4.85 23.65
CA GLY A 526 15.30 5.25 24.66
C GLY A 526 14.26 4.17 25.02
N PRO A 527 13.26 4.53 25.84
CA PRO A 527 12.22 3.58 26.27
C PRO A 527 11.26 3.26 25.12
N THR A 528 10.93 1.97 24.97
CA THR A 528 9.92 1.51 24.03
C THR A 528 9.27 0.21 24.51
N THR A 529 8.19 -0.19 23.86
CA THR A 529 7.51 -1.47 24.04
C THR A 529 7.72 -2.31 22.78
N LEU A 530 8.14 -3.56 22.92
CA LEU A 530 8.20 -4.54 21.85
C LEU A 530 6.99 -5.46 21.91
N SER A 531 6.41 -5.78 20.74
CA SER A 531 5.49 -6.90 20.55
C SER A 531 6.24 -8.04 19.88
N VAL A 532 6.03 -9.27 20.36
CA VAL A 532 6.64 -10.48 19.80
C VAL A 532 5.56 -11.51 19.49
N ASP A 533 5.40 -11.82 18.22
CA ASP A 533 4.39 -12.73 17.71
C ASP A 533 5.06 -13.96 17.10
N GLY A 534 4.71 -15.15 17.56
CA GLY A 534 5.19 -16.42 17.02
C GLY A 534 4.05 -17.42 16.87
N PHE A 535 4.03 -18.17 15.76
CA PHE A 535 2.98 -19.17 15.57
C PHE A 535 2.98 -20.21 16.72
N GLY A 536 1.84 -20.35 17.39
CA GLY A 536 1.69 -21.25 18.54
C GLY A 536 2.07 -20.66 19.88
N TYR A 537 2.31 -19.35 19.94
CA TYR A 537 2.61 -18.61 21.16
C TYR A 537 1.68 -17.42 21.31
N PRO A 538 1.23 -17.07 22.53
CA PRO A 538 0.57 -15.80 22.77
C PRO A 538 1.53 -14.64 22.47
N THR A 539 1.01 -13.54 21.90
CA THR A 539 1.77 -12.30 21.74
C THR A 539 2.42 -11.89 23.07
N ALA A 540 3.73 -11.74 23.06
CA ALA A 540 4.45 -11.22 24.23
C ALA A 540 4.69 -9.71 24.04
N VAL A 541 4.47 -8.94 25.12
CA VAL A 541 4.68 -7.48 25.13
C VAL A 541 5.73 -7.15 26.19
N LEU A 542 6.78 -6.43 25.79
CA LEU A 542 7.94 -6.16 26.65
C LEU A 542 8.29 -4.67 26.61
N ASP A 543 8.31 -4.04 27.78
CA ASP A 543 8.85 -2.69 27.93
C ASP A 543 10.37 -2.75 28.09
N ILE A 544 11.09 -2.08 27.20
CA ILE A 544 12.55 -2.06 27.16
C ILE A 544 13.09 -0.63 27.11
N THR A 545 14.40 -0.50 27.34
CA THR A 545 15.10 0.77 27.02
C THR A 545 16.28 0.45 26.11
N VAL A 546 16.22 0.95 24.90
CA VAL A 546 17.26 0.77 23.89
C VAL A 546 18.40 1.75 24.15
N PRO A 547 19.67 1.29 24.30
CA PRO A 547 20.78 2.19 24.50
C PRO A 547 21.07 2.99 23.24
N GLU A 548 21.23 4.31 23.38
CA GLU A 548 21.65 5.19 22.29
C GLU A 548 23.05 4.76 21.78
N ALA A 549 23.18 4.59 20.45
CA ALA A 549 24.42 4.11 19.78
C ALA A 549 25.01 2.83 20.39
N GLY A 550 24.17 1.95 20.97
CA GLY A 550 24.61 0.72 21.62
C GLY A 550 23.83 -0.51 21.21
N THR A 551 24.16 -1.67 21.80
CA THR A 551 23.42 -2.91 21.59
C THR A 551 22.75 -3.37 22.89
N LEU A 552 21.44 -3.63 22.82
CA LEU A 552 20.67 -4.32 23.85
C LEU A 552 20.58 -5.81 23.49
N ASN A 553 21.18 -6.66 24.30
CA ASN A 553 20.98 -8.10 24.16
C ASN A 553 19.74 -8.50 24.98
N LEU A 554 18.73 -9.04 24.32
CA LEU A 554 17.45 -9.37 24.93
C LEU A 554 16.97 -10.75 24.43
N ASP A 555 17.16 -11.79 25.23
CA ASP A 555 16.61 -13.11 24.95
C ASP A 555 15.15 -13.16 25.41
N ILE A 556 14.26 -13.70 24.54
CA ILE A 556 12.81 -13.69 24.76
C ILE A 556 12.29 -15.13 24.80
N PRO A 557 12.04 -15.69 26.00
CA PRO A 557 11.41 -16.99 26.12
C PRO A 557 9.89 -16.86 25.98
N LEU A 558 9.28 -17.53 25.01
CA LEU A 558 7.84 -17.59 24.83
C LEU A 558 7.27 -18.89 25.40
N THR A 559 6.08 -18.81 25.99
CA THR A 559 5.37 -19.98 26.50
C THR A 559 4.40 -20.49 25.43
N ALA A 560 4.60 -21.74 24.99
CA ALA A 560 3.76 -22.33 23.95
C ALA A 560 2.29 -22.41 24.37
N MET A 561 1.39 -22.17 23.44
CA MET A 561 -0.05 -22.43 23.57
C MET A 561 -0.29 -23.95 23.71
N PRO A 562 -1.28 -24.37 24.50
CA PRO A 562 -1.62 -25.78 24.58
C PRO A 562 -2.10 -26.31 23.23
N PRO A 563 -1.64 -27.50 22.79
CA PRO A 563 -2.14 -28.09 21.56
C PRO A 563 -3.58 -28.59 21.74
N ALA A 564 -4.40 -28.42 20.71
CA ALA A 564 -5.73 -29.01 20.63
C ALA A 564 -5.91 -29.76 19.31
N THR A 565 -6.75 -30.76 19.32
CA THR A 565 -7.04 -31.58 18.15
C THR A 565 -8.32 -31.10 17.48
N VAL A 566 -8.26 -30.75 16.21
CA VAL A 566 -9.42 -30.62 15.37
C VAL A 566 -9.60 -31.92 14.61
N SER A 567 -10.79 -32.50 14.69
CA SER A 567 -11.12 -33.73 13.97
C SER A 567 -12.50 -33.63 13.36
N GLY A 568 -12.79 -34.38 12.33
CA GLY A 568 -14.10 -34.35 11.67
C GLY A 568 -14.18 -35.30 10.51
N THR A 569 -15.27 -35.22 9.76
CA THR A 569 -15.50 -36.00 8.56
C THR A 569 -15.66 -35.08 7.35
N VAL A 570 -15.13 -35.54 6.23
CA VAL A 570 -15.35 -34.92 4.92
C VAL A 570 -16.35 -35.81 4.15
N SER A 571 -17.46 -35.23 3.72
CA SER A 571 -18.47 -35.88 2.89
C SER A 571 -18.75 -35.05 1.63
N ASP A 572 -19.30 -35.67 0.59
CA ASP A 572 -19.86 -34.94 -0.54
C ASP A 572 -21.29 -34.44 -0.22
N SER A 573 -21.90 -33.68 -1.13
CA SER A 573 -23.27 -33.16 -0.96
C SER A 573 -24.35 -34.26 -0.92
N ASN A 574 -24.02 -35.51 -1.28
CA ASN A 574 -24.89 -36.70 -1.13
C ASN A 574 -24.71 -37.37 0.23
N GLY A 575 -23.80 -36.90 1.07
CA GLY A 575 -23.49 -37.49 2.38
C GLY A 575 -22.55 -38.69 2.29
N LEU A 576 -21.91 -38.94 1.13
CA LEU A 576 -20.92 -40.03 1.01
C LEU A 576 -19.56 -39.57 1.51
N PRO A 577 -18.83 -40.41 2.26
CA PRO A 577 -17.52 -40.02 2.76
C PRO A 577 -16.50 -39.83 1.65
N VAL A 578 -15.76 -38.73 1.71
CA VAL A 578 -14.69 -38.39 0.76
C VAL A 578 -13.35 -38.82 1.33
N SER A 579 -12.75 -39.84 0.69
CA SER A 579 -11.41 -40.35 1.01
C SER A 579 -10.36 -39.56 0.22
N GLY A 580 -9.26 -39.20 0.87
CA GLY A 580 -8.16 -38.50 0.19
C GLY A 580 -8.36 -36.99 0.07
N ALA A 581 -9.39 -36.41 0.72
CA ALA A 581 -9.49 -34.97 0.82
C ALA A 581 -8.33 -34.41 1.64
N THR A 582 -7.69 -33.37 1.14
CA THR A 582 -6.62 -32.63 1.83
C THR A 582 -7.22 -31.53 2.68
N ILE A 583 -6.87 -31.49 3.95
CA ILE A 583 -7.31 -30.47 4.91
C ILE A 583 -6.12 -29.65 5.33
N SER A 584 -6.15 -28.35 5.08
CA SER A 584 -5.10 -27.37 5.37
C SER A 584 -5.61 -26.34 6.38
N ALA A 585 -4.77 -25.95 7.33
CA ALA A 585 -4.99 -24.75 8.16
C ALA A 585 -4.29 -23.58 7.46
N LEU A 586 -5.09 -22.71 6.82
CA LEU A 586 -4.57 -21.63 5.98
C LEU A 586 -3.76 -20.62 6.79
N GLY A 587 -2.69 -20.07 6.19
CA GLY A 587 -1.82 -19.09 6.83
C GLY A 587 -0.99 -19.63 8.01
N THR A 588 -0.87 -20.96 8.15
CA THR A 588 -0.08 -21.59 9.22
C THR A 588 1.02 -22.49 8.64
N PRO A 589 2.13 -22.71 9.39
CA PRO A 589 3.19 -23.63 8.99
C PRO A 589 2.85 -25.10 9.23
N VAL A 590 1.60 -25.43 9.55
CA VAL A 590 1.18 -26.82 9.85
C VAL A 590 0.92 -27.58 8.55
N ASP A 591 1.58 -28.72 8.40
CA ASP A 591 1.42 -29.56 7.23
C ASP A 591 -0.04 -30.02 7.04
N PRO A 592 -0.56 -30.00 5.81
CA PRO A 592 -1.89 -30.52 5.51
C PRO A 592 -2.05 -32.01 5.88
N VAL A 593 -3.25 -32.38 6.33
CA VAL A 593 -3.61 -33.79 6.62
C VAL A 593 -4.61 -34.31 5.59
N VAL A 594 -4.71 -35.63 5.47
CA VAL A 594 -5.57 -36.27 4.45
C VAL A 594 -6.64 -37.11 5.11
N SER A 595 -7.89 -37.02 4.62
CA SER A 595 -9.00 -37.84 5.12
C SER A 595 -8.85 -39.32 4.73
N ASN A 596 -9.22 -40.20 5.63
CA ASN A 596 -9.19 -41.68 5.42
C ASN A 596 -10.41 -42.19 4.62
N ALA A 597 -10.51 -43.50 4.45
CA ALA A 597 -11.58 -44.14 3.67
C ALA A 597 -13.01 -43.89 4.23
N SER A 598 -13.15 -43.48 5.49
CA SER A 598 -14.44 -43.07 6.07
C SER A 598 -14.65 -41.53 6.06
N GLY A 599 -13.79 -40.80 5.36
CA GLY A 599 -13.81 -39.34 5.33
C GLY A 599 -13.22 -38.71 6.60
N PHE A 600 -12.81 -39.49 7.61
CA PHE A 600 -12.32 -38.95 8.88
C PHE A 600 -10.91 -38.36 8.76
N TYR A 601 -10.69 -37.19 9.35
CA TYR A 601 -9.40 -36.52 9.46
C TYR A 601 -9.14 -36.02 10.89
N THR A 602 -7.87 -35.72 11.18
CA THR A 602 -7.45 -35.09 12.43
C THR A 602 -6.21 -34.25 12.19
N VAL A 603 -6.19 -33.01 12.70
CA VAL A 603 -5.05 -32.09 12.71
C VAL A 603 -4.86 -31.54 14.13
N THR A 604 -3.61 -31.29 14.51
CA THR A 604 -3.29 -30.70 15.81
C THR A 604 -2.81 -29.27 15.61
N LEU A 605 -3.44 -28.34 16.31
CA LEU A 605 -3.19 -26.89 16.20
C LEU A 605 -2.99 -26.31 17.59
N PRO A 606 -2.25 -25.19 17.75
CA PRO A 606 -2.24 -24.38 18.96
C PRO A 606 -3.65 -23.91 19.31
N SER A 607 -3.96 -23.79 20.61
CA SER A 607 -5.30 -23.39 21.07
C SER A 607 -5.22 -22.30 22.14
N GLY A 608 -6.21 -21.41 22.15
CA GLY A 608 -6.28 -20.29 23.12
C GLY A 608 -7.62 -19.57 23.06
N GLU A 609 -7.81 -18.57 23.91
CA GLU A 609 -9.08 -17.87 24.05
C GLU A 609 -9.46 -17.10 22.78
N ASP A 610 -8.46 -16.50 22.09
CA ASP A 610 -8.66 -15.69 20.88
C ASP A 610 -8.06 -16.36 19.63
N VAL A 611 -7.84 -17.69 19.64
CA VAL A 611 -7.24 -18.41 18.53
C VAL A 611 -8.31 -18.98 17.63
N ALA A 612 -8.25 -18.63 16.34
CA ALA A 612 -9.13 -19.14 15.29
C ALA A 612 -8.31 -19.54 14.05
N TYR A 613 -8.85 -20.48 13.28
CA TYR A 613 -8.22 -20.95 12.04
C TYR A 613 -9.24 -21.07 10.92
N ASP A 614 -8.78 -20.80 9.72
CA ASP A 614 -9.45 -21.12 8.49
C ASP A 614 -8.98 -22.50 8.02
N LEU A 615 -9.88 -23.47 8.14
CA LEU A 615 -9.60 -24.84 7.70
C LEU A 615 -10.22 -25.07 6.32
N MET A 616 -9.39 -25.35 5.33
CA MET A 616 -9.84 -25.66 3.96
C MET A 616 -9.75 -27.16 3.71
N ALA A 617 -10.83 -27.74 3.20
CA ALA A 617 -10.85 -29.12 2.67
C ALA A 617 -11.04 -29.09 1.15
N ILE A 618 -10.18 -29.81 0.43
CA ILE A 618 -10.22 -29.94 -1.02
C ILE A 618 -10.08 -31.42 -1.45
N ALA A 619 -10.80 -31.83 -2.48
CA ALA A 619 -10.66 -33.15 -3.09
C ALA A 619 -10.88 -33.07 -4.61
N PRO A 620 -10.30 -34.00 -5.42
CA PRO A 620 -10.50 -34.02 -6.84
C PRO A 620 -11.98 -34.14 -7.23
N ASN A 621 -12.40 -33.38 -8.22
CA ASN A 621 -13.77 -33.33 -8.77
C ASN A 621 -14.86 -32.86 -7.79
N LEU A 622 -14.47 -32.17 -6.69
CA LEU A 622 -15.38 -31.55 -5.74
C LEU A 622 -14.94 -30.10 -5.51
N ALA A 623 -15.90 -29.21 -5.27
CA ALA A 623 -15.59 -27.86 -4.84
C ALA A 623 -15.00 -27.89 -3.42
N TYR A 624 -14.05 -27.01 -3.14
CA TYR A 624 -13.48 -26.92 -1.79
C TYR A 624 -14.47 -26.29 -0.81
N SER A 625 -14.21 -26.48 0.48
CA SER A 625 -14.95 -25.86 1.55
C SER A 625 -13.98 -25.29 2.58
N ILE A 626 -14.25 -24.06 3.04
CA ILE A 626 -13.50 -23.42 4.13
C ILE A 626 -14.42 -23.33 5.34
N GLN A 627 -13.87 -23.66 6.52
CA GLN A 627 -14.56 -23.55 7.80
C GLN A 627 -13.73 -22.71 8.75
N HIS A 628 -14.27 -21.59 9.19
CA HIS A 628 -13.70 -20.79 10.26
C HIS A 628 -13.97 -21.46 11.61
N THR A 629 -12.95 -21.63 12.43
CA THR A 629 -13.13 -22.27 13.73
C THR A 629 -12.27 -21.64 14.81
N GLY A 630 -12.91 -21.10 15.85
CA GLY A 630 -12.24 -20.74 17.09
C GLY A 630 -11.79 -22.01 17.84
N LEU A 631 -10.57 -22.02 18.40
CA LEU A 631 -9.96 -23.20 18.99
C LEU A 631 -9.53 -22.93 20.44
N GLN A 632 -10.48 -23.05 21.39
CA GLN A 632 -10.22 -22.97 22.84
C GLN A 632 -9.95 -24.36 23.45
N GLY A 633 -9.92 -25.41 22.65
CA GLY A 633 -9.73 -26.83 23.03
C GLY A 633 -10.08 -27.72 21.85
N SER A 634 -9.99 -29.06 22.02
CA SER A 634 -10.28 -29.99 20.93
C SER A 634 -11.71 -29.82 20.41
N ARG A 635 -11.88 -29.81 19.09
CA ARG A 635 -13.15 -29.50 18.39
C ARG A 635 -13.39 -30.46 17.22
N THR A 636 -14.68 -30.66 16.91
CA THR A 636 -15.08 -31.36 15.68
C THR A 636 -15.51 -30.34 14.63
N VAL A 637 -14.95 -30.46 13.43
CA VAL A 637 -15.28 -29.65 12.26
C VAL A 637 -15.52 -30.62 11.09
N ASP A 638 -16.76 -30.69 10.61
CA ASP A 638 -17.14 -31.53 9.48
C ASP A 638 -17.20 -30.70 8.22
N PHE A 639 -16.73 -31.25 7.08
CA PHE A 639 -16.81 -30.62 5.78
C PHE A 639 -17.82 -31.34 4.90
N VAL A 640 -18.57 -30.55 4.16
CA VAL A 640 -19.35 -31.03 3.02
C VAL A 640 -18.74 -30.39 1.78
N LEU A 641 -18.16 -31.19 0.89
CA LEU A 641 -17.62 -30.72 -0.38
C LEU A 641 -18.72 -30.85 -1.44
N PRO A 642 -19.20 -29.72 -2.00
CA PRO A 642 -20.19 -29.75 -3.04
C PRO A 642 -19.66 -30.49 -4.27
N LEU A 643 -20.54 -31.25 -4.93
CA LEU A 643 -20.26 -31.71 -6.29
C LEU A 643 -20.14 -30.46 -7.18
N LEU A 644 -19.15 -30.45 -8.05
CA LEU A 644 -19.07 -29.43 -9.09
C LEU A 644 -20.39 -29.48 -9.87
N GLN A 645 -21.05 -28.33 -9.98
CA GLN A 645 -22.33 -28.21 -10.68
C GLN A 645 -22.03 -27.72 -12.08
N SER A 646 -22.52 -28.43 -13.09
CA SER A 646 -22.32 -28.07 -14.49
C SER A 646 -23.63 -27.95 -15.22
N ASP A 647 -23.67 -27.11 -16.26
CA ASP A 647 -24.72 -27.10 -17.27
C ASP A 647 -24.11 -27.36 -18.66
N GLY A 648 -24.28 -28.56 -19.16
CA GLY A 648 -23.94 -28.95 -20.53
C GLY A 648 -25.12 -28.78 -21.49
N PHE A 649 -26.16 -28.08 -21.06
CA PHE A 649 -27.38 -27.79 -21.86
C PHE A 649 -28.13 -29.03 -22.37
N GLU A 650 -27.84 -30.22 -21.87
CA GLU A 650 -28.45 -31.50 -22.28
C GLU A 650 -29.94 -31.58 -21.97
N SER A 651 -30.48 -30.67 -21.16
CA SER A 651 -31.91 -30.51 -20.95
C SER A 651 -32.67 -29.99 -22.20
N GLY A 652 -31.96 -29.53 -23.24
CA GLY A 652 -32.50 -28.92 -24.43
C GLY A 652 -33.03 -27.50 -24.24
N GLY A 653 -32.63 -26.82 -23.16
CA GLY A 653 -33.05 -25.45 -22.87
C GLY A 653 -32.27 -24.81 -21.72
N PHE A 654 -32.67 -23.59 -21.37
CA PHE A 654 -32.04 -22.74 -20.35
C PHE A 654 -32.75 -22.78 -19.00
N THR A 655 -33.24 -23.93 -18.58
CA THR A 655 -34.11 -24.05 -17.38
C THR A 655 -33.35 -24.41 -16.10
N THR A 656 -32.09 -24.82 -16.21
CA THR A 656 -31.32 -25.42 -15.11
C THR A 656 -30.87 -24.36 -14.08
N TYR A 657 -30.44 -23.19 -14.52
CA TYR A 657 -29.81 -22.15 -13.65
C TYR A 657 -30.45 -20.77 -13.73
N GLY A 658 -31.64 -20.62 -14.28
CA GLY A 658 -32.29 -19.32 -14.41
C GLY A 658 -31.57 -18.39 -15.39
N TRP A 659 -31.07 -18.95 -16.47
CA TRP A 659 -30.40 -18.20 -17.53
C TRP A 659 -31.30 -17.07 -18.07
N GLN A 660 -30.70 -15.92 -18.27
CA GLN A 660 -31.33 -14.76 -18.85
C GLN A 660 -30.83 -14.59 -20.28
N LEU A 661 -31.75 -14.35 -21.18
CA LEU A 661 -31.48 -14.19 -22.61
C LEU A 661 -31.98 -12.81 -23.03
N THR A 662 -31.05 -11.97 -23.49
CA THR A 662 -31.39 -10.61 -23.96
C THR A 662 -30.70 -10.32 -25.29
N GLY A 663 -31.06 -9.20 -25.93
CA GLY A 663 -30.54 -8.80 -27.23
C GLY A 663 -31.53 -9.05 -28.39
N ASP A 664 -31.04 -8.93 -29.63
CA ASP A 664 -31.88 -8.90 -30.83
C ASP A 664 -32.50 -10.26 -31.17
N VAL A 665 -31.74 -11.34 -31.03
CA VAL A 665 -32.19 -12.71 -31.19
C VAL A 665 -31.63 -13.57 -30.05
N PRO A 666 -32.47 -14.22 -29.25
CA PRO A 666 -32.00 -14.95 -28.08
C PRO A 666 -31.12 -16.16 -28.44
N TRP A 667 -30.24 -16.52 -27.54
CA TRP A 667 -29.49 -17.78 -27.59
C TRP A 667 -30.43 -18.99 -27.65
N THR A 668 -30.01 -20.04 -28.26
CA THR A 668 -30.76 -21.30 -28.36
C THR A 668 -29.90 -22.48 -27.95
N VAL A 669 -30.51 -23.55 -27.49
CA VAL A 669 -29.82 -24.82 -27.27
C VAL A 669 -30.02 -25.70 -28.50
N GLY A 670 -28.94 -26.24 -29.05
CA GLY A 670 -28.95 -27.02 -30.27
C GLY A 670 -27.92 -28.14 -30.27
N SER A 671 -28.04 -29.06 -31.25
CA SER A 671 -27.18 -30.22 -31.39
C SER A 671 -26.27 -30.13 -32.62
N ASP A 672 -26.09 -28.96 -33.18
CA ASP A 672 -25.24 -28.74 -34.35
C ASP A 672 -23.75 -28.74 -34.01
N GLN A 673 -23.40 -28.33 -32.82
CA GLN A 673 -22.05 -28.39 -32.24
C GLN A 673 -22.18 -28.68 -30.75
N ALA A 674 -21.39 -29.57 -30.19
CA ALA A 674 -21.28 -29.80 -28.74
C ALA A 674 -19.83 -30.20 -28.40
N TYR A 675 -19.36 -29.77 -27.25
CA TYR A 675 -18.08 -30.19 -26.67
C TYR A 675 -18.28 -31.50 -25.93
N GLU A 676 -19.25 -31.56 -25.00
CA GLU A 676 -19.64 -32.78 -24.31
C GLU A 676 -21.11 -33.10 -24.55
N GLY A 677 -21.48 -34.38 -24.53
CA GLY A 677 -22.85 -34.80 -24.77
C GLY A 677 -23.30 -34.57 -26.22
N VAL A 678 -24.51 -34.03 -26.41
CA VAL A 678 -25.14 -33.84 -27.73
C VAL A 678 -25.73 -32.44 -27.94
N MET A 679 -25.73 -31.58 -26.91
CA MET A 679 -26.32 -30.25 -26.94
C MET A 679 -25.32 -29.21 -26.49
N SER A 680 -25.45 -27.97 -26.96
CA SER A 680 -24.74 -26.78 -26.45
C SER A 680 -25.61 -25.53 -26.60
N ALA A 681 -25.28 -24.48 -25.89
CA ALA A 681 -25.86 -23.15 -26.10
C ALA A 681 -25.21 -22.48 -27.30
N ARG A 682 -26.01 -21.92 -28.20
CA ARG A 682 -25.59 -21.23 -29.43
C ARG A 682 -26.21 -19.85 -29.49
N THR A 683 -25.47 -18.88 -30.00
CA THR A 683 -25.99 -17.54 -30.31
C THR A 683 -27.12 -17.60 -31.33
N GLY A 684 -28.11 -16.75 -31.13
CA GLY A 684 -29.15 -16.51 -32.18
C GLY A 684 -28.50 -15.90 -33.44
N ALA A 685 -29.14 -16.12 -34.58
CA ALA A 685 -28.67 -15.55 -35.85
C ALA A 685 -29.03 -14.04 -35.84
N ILE A 686 -28.13 -13.20 -35.37
CA ILE A 686 -28.27 -11.75 -35.36
C ILE A 686 -27.88 -11.13 -36.70
N SER A 687 -28.47 -9.98 -37.02
CA SER A 687 -28.09 -9.19 -38.20
C SER A 687 -26.84 -8.35 -37.90
N ASP A 688 -26.21 -7.81 -38.98
CA ASP A 688 -25.12 -6.84 -38.85
C ASP A 688 -25.49 -5.71 -37.91
N ALA A 689 -24.52 -5.22 -37.11
CA ALA A 689 -24.68 -4.28 -36.00
C ALA A 689 -25.58 -4.78 -34.85
N GLY A 690 -25.93 -6.06 -34.82
CA GLY A 690 -26.74 -6.68 -33.74
C GLY A 690 -25.93 -7.23 -32.61
N MET A 691 -26.62 -7.53 -31.48
CA MET A 691 -26.02 -8.21 -30.35
C MET A 691 -27.00 -9.18 -29.68
N THR A 692 -26.44 -10.21 -29.04
CA THR A 692 -27.21 -11.16 -28.24
C THR A 692 -26.42 -11.54 -26.99
N GLU A 693 -27.16 -11.74 -25.90
CA GLU A 693 -26.56 -11.92 -24.59
C GLU A 693 -27.13 -13.17 -23.89
N LEU A 694 -26.27 -13.96 -23.28
CA LEU A 694 -26.57 -15.05 -22.36
C LEU A 694 -25.98 -14.69 -21.01
N SER A 695 -26.78 -14.66 -19.94
CA SER A 695 -26.26 -14.37 -18.60
C SER A 695 -26.94 -15.17 -17.51
N VAL A 696 -26.27 -15.30 -16.36
CA VAL A 696 -26.79 -15.93 -15.17
C VAL A 696 -26.25 -15.22 -13.94
N ASP A 697 -27.14 -14.99 -12.95
CA ASP A 697 -26.72 -14.57 -11.62
C ASP A 697 -26.47 -15.83 -10.79
N TYR A 698 -25.23 -16.01 -10.35
CA TYR A 698 -24.80 -17.20 -9.64
C TYR A 698 -24.15 -16.85 -8.31
N TYR A 699 -24.56 -17.55 -7.24
CA TYR A 699 -23.99 -17.37 -5.92
C TYR A 699 -22.89 -18.39 -5.66
N VAL A 700 -21.68 -17.90 -5.39
CA VAL A 700 -20.49 -18.70 -5.03
C VAL A 700 -20.32 -18.69 -3.52
N GLN A 701 -20.41 -19.86 -2.86
CA GLN A 701 -20.38 -19.96 -1.40
C GLN A 701 -18.99 -19.75 -0.79
N GLY A 702 -17.94 -20.12 -1.52
CA GLY A 702 -16.53 -19.90 -1.15
C GLY A 702 -15.74 -19.72 -2.43
N ASP A 703 -14.59 -19.09 -2.39
CA ASP A 703 -13.77 -18.87 -3.59
C ASP A 703 -13.63 -20.15 -4.40
N GLY A 704 -13.81 -20.08 -5.71
CA GLY A 704 -13.84 -21.24 -6.56
C GLY A 704 -13.43 -20.95 -8.00
N ILE A 705 -13.57 -21.91 -8.87
CA ILE A 705 -13.21 -21.77 -10.27
C ILE A 705 -14.48 -21.95 -11.10
N LEU A 706 -14.77 -20.97 -11.96
CA LEU A 706 -15.70 -21.08 -13.07
C LEU A 706 -14.93 -21.66 -14.25
N GLU A 707 -15.47 -22.72 -14.85
CA GLU A 707 -14.90 -23.30 -16.07
C GLU A 707 -16.01 -23.39 -17.11
N PHE A 708 -15.67 -23.14 -18.38
CA PHE A 708 -16.59 -23.37 -19.48
C PHE A 708 -15.82 -23.60 -20.78
N TRP A 709 -16.48 -24.27 -21.71
CA TRP A 709 -15.95 -24.45 -23.06
C TRP A 709 -16.69 -23.52 -24.02
N TYR A 710 -15.92 -22.86 -24.87
CA TYR A 710 -16.46 -21.99 -25.90
C TYR A 710 -15.90 -22.35 -27.28
N ARG A 711 -16.67 -22.03 -28.31
CA ARG A 711 -16.31 -22.14 -29.72
C ARG A 711 -16.80 -20.89 -30.41
N VAL A 712 -16.03 -20.36 -31.36
CA VAL A 712 -16.40 -19.20 -32.18
C VAL A 712 -16.14 -19.53 -33.65
N ASP A 713 -17.07 -19.18 -34.54
CA ASP A 713 -16.91 -19.27 -35.97
C ASP A 713 -17.53 -18.01 -36.60
N SER A 714 -16.74 -16.93 -36.64
CA SER A 714 -17.16 -15.57 -36.96
C SER A 714 -16.11 -14.82 -37.78
N GLU A 715 -16.40 -13.59 -38.16
CA GLU A 715 -15.41 -12.71 -38.78
C GLU A 715 -14.36 -12.28 -37.73
N GLU A 716 -13.09 -12.46 -38.09
CA GLU A 716 -11.96 -12.17 -37.22
C GLU A 716 -11.87 -10.67 -36.92
N LEU A 717 -11.75 -10.29 -35.69
CA LEU A 717 -11.65 -8.94 -35.10
C LEU A 717 -12.95 -8.10 -35.11
N PHE A 718 -13.98 -8.47 -35.88
CA PHE A 718 -15.17 -7.67 -36.08
C PHE A 718 -16.39 -8.28 -35.39
N ASP A 719 -16.67 -9.55 -35.59
CA ASP A 719 -17.77 -10.26 -34.94
C ASP A 719 -17.24 -11.01 -33.73
N THR A 720 -17.58 -10.59 -32.53
CA THR A 720 -16.90 -11.00 -31.31
C THR A 720 -17.82 -11.64 -30.28
N LEU A 721 -17.35 -12.74 -29.66
CA LEU A 721 -17.85 -13.24 -28.39
C LEU A 721 -17.07 -12.58 -27.24
N LYS A 722 -17.76 -11.93 -26.34
CA LYS A 722 -17.18 -11.24 -25.16
C LYS A 722 -17.68 -11.88 -23.90
N PHE A 723 -16.78 -12.04 -22.94
CA PHE A 723 -17.10 -12.57 -21.62
C PHE A 723 -16.99 -11.46 -20.55
N TYR A 724 -18.03 -11.33 -19.74
CA TYR A 724 -18.10 -10.35 -18.66
C TYR A 724 -18.37 -11.03 -17.33
N LEU A 725 -17.73 -10.53 -16.28
CA LEU A 725 -18.04 -10.84 -14.88
C LEU A 725 -18.38 -9.53 -14.16
N ASP A 726 -19.53 -9.48 -13.49
CA ASP A 726 -20.00 -8.32 -12.74
C ASP A 726 -19.98 -6.99 -13.53
N GLY A 727 -20.20 -7.11 -14.84
CA GLY A 727 -20.18 -5.98 -15.76
C GLY A 727 -18.79 -5.58 -16.28
N ALA A 728 -17.73 -6.11 -15.75
CA ALA A 728 -16.37 -5.93 -16.28
C ALA A 728 -16.10 -6.90 -17.43
N LEU A 729 -15.49 -6.41 -18.51
CA LEU A 729 -15.06 -7.23 -19.64
C LEU A 729 -13.78 -7.99 -19.24
N TYR A 730 -13.80 -9.32 -19.35
CA TYR A 730 -12.65 -10.18 -19.06
C TYR A 730 -11.98 -10.68 -20.33
N GLU A 731 -12.77 -11.08 -21.36
CA GLU A 731 -12.22 -11.68 -22.58
C GLU A 731 -13.04 -11.32 -23.82
N THR A 732 -12.36 -11.37 -24.97
CA THR A 732 -12.98 -11.17 -26.29
C THR A 732 -12.41 -12.16 -27.29
N TRP A 733 -13.27 -12.90 -27.99
CA TRP A 733 -12.90 -13.93 -28.97
C TRP A 733 -13.59 -13.70 -30.30
N SER A 734 -12.91 -13.96 -31.40
CA SER A 734 -13.43 -13.84 -32.76
C SER A 734 -12.70 -14.78 -33.72
N GLY A 735 -13.15 -14.87 -34.94
CA GLY A 735 -12.56 -15.76 -35.96
C GLY A 735 -13.00 -17.22 -35.84
N ASN A 736 -12.15 -18.15 -36.24
CA ASN A 736 -12.45 -19.59 -36.20
C ASN A 736 -11.69 -20.24 -35.07
N ILE A 737 -12.32 -20.32 -33.89
CA ILE A 737 -11.80 -20.93 -32.66
C ILE A 737 -12.56 -22.22 -32.43
N ASP A 738 -11.85 -23.35 -32.41
CA ASP A 738 -12.43 -24.65 -32.03
C ASP A 738 -12.64 -24.74 -30.52
N TRP A 739 -13.37 -25.74 -30.04
CA TRP A 739 -13.68 -25.88 -28.63
C TRP A 739 -12.46 -25.68 -27.72
N THR A 740 -12.50 -24.61 -26.95
CA THR A 740 -11.43 -24.15 -26.06
C THR A 740 -11.99 -23.96 -24.68
N GLN A 741 -11.26 -24.40 -23.66
CA GLN A 741 -11.63 -24.20 -22.27
C GLN A 741 -11.19 -22.83 -21.77
N TYR A 742 -12.07 -22.18 -21.01
CA TYR A 742 -11.74 -20.97 -20.25
C TYR A 742 -11.96 -21.23 -18.77
N THR A 743 -11.04 -20.74 -17.92
CA THR A 743 -11.10 -20.91 -16.47
C THR A 743 -10.92 -19.56 -15.80
N LEU A 744 -11.73 -19.26 -14.77
CA LEU A 744 -11.65 -18.01 -14.02
C LEU A 744 -11.89 -18.27 -12.54
N ALA A 745 -11.04 -17.73 -11.68
CA ALA A 745 -11.27 -17.76 -10.25
C ALA A 745 -12.39 -16.77 -9.88
N LEU A 746 -13.38 -17.26 -9.12
CA LEU A 746 -14.46 -16.46 -8.56
C LEU A 746 -14.31 -16.37 -7.05
N ALA A 747 -14.40 -15.16 -6.51
CA ALA A 747 -14.51 -14.94 -5.07
C ALA A 747 -15.88 -15.44 -4.54
N SER A 748 -16.00 -15.57 -3.23
CA SER A 748 -17.32 -15.83 -2.63
C SER A 748 -18.25 -14.62 -2.84
N GLY A 749 -19.50 -14.87 -3.18
CA GLY A 749 -20.48 -13.81 -3.43
C GLY A 749 -21.43 -14.09 -4.57
N THR A 750 -22.30 -13.14 -4.87
CA THR A 750 -23.16 -13.19 -6.06
C THR A 750 -22.45 -12.56 -7.24
N HIS A 751 -22.32 -13.31 -8.31
CA HIS A 751 -21.69 -12.87 -9.55
C HIS A 751 -22.69 -12.90 -10.70
N ASN A 752 -22.63 -11.86 -11.53
CA ASN A 752 -23.30 -11.84 -12.83
C ASN A 752 -22.30 -12.31 -13.88
N ILE A 753 -22.51 -13.51 -14.41
CA ILE A 753 -21.68 -14.18 -15.40
C ILE A 753 -22.38 -14.02 -16.76
N LYS A 754 -21.66 -13.45 -17.77
CA LYS A 754 -22.31 -13.04 -18.98
C LYS A 754 -21.46 -13.22 -20.23
N TRP A 755 -22.06 -13.75 -21.29
CA TRP A 755 -21.48 -13.84 -22.63
C TRP A 755 -22.31 -12.97 -23.58
N VAL A 756 -21.63 -12.13 -24.38
CA VAL A 756 -22.24 -11.24 -25.37
C VAL A 756 -21.62 -11.53 -26.72
N TYR A 757 -22.42 -11.92 -27.70
CA TYR A 757 -21.97 -11.98 -29.08
C TYR A 757 -22.49 -10.74 -29.82
N SER A 758 -21.58 -10.04 -30.48
CA SER A 758 -21.89 -8.79 -31.22
C SER A 758 -21.25 -8.81 -32.59
N LYS A 759 -21.96 -8.26 -33.58
CA LYS A 759 -21.51 -8.09 -34.97
C LYS A 759 -21.26 -6.62 -35.29
N ASP A 760 -20.35 -6.38 -36.24
CA ASP A 760 -20.16 -5.08 -36.79
C ASP A 760 -21.19 -4.74 -37.91
N GLU A 761 -20.96 -3.66 -38.69
CA GLU A 761 -21.86 -3.23 -39.74
C GLU A 761 -21.64 -3.94 -41.10
N SER A 762 -20.74 -4.94 -41.19
CA SER A 762 -20.31 -5.55 -42.46
C SER A 762 -20.08 -7.04 -42.34
N ALA A 763 -20.12 -7.74 -43.46
CA ALA A 763 -19.75 -9.13 -43.75
C ALA A 763 -19.94 -10.19 -42.64
N SER A 764 -20.61 -11.27 -42.98
CA SER A 764 -20.70 -12.48 -42.16
C SER A 764 -19.73 -13.54 -42.72
N VAL A 765 -18.90 -14.11 -41.84
CA VAL A 765 -17.90 -15.12 -42.18
C VAL A 765 -18.10 -16.37 -41.32
N GLY A 766 -17.87 -17.54 -41.88
CA GLY A 766 -18.04 -18.83 -41.19
C GLY A 766 -19.51 -19.17 -40.93
N GLN A 767 -19.83 -19.72 -39.77
CA GLN A 767 -21.20 -19.97 -39.31
C GLN A 767 -21.81 -18.76 -38.64
N ASP A 768 -21.00 -17.73 -38.43
CA ASP A 768 -21.39 -16.44 -37.85
C ASP A 768 -22.11 -16.61 -36.50
N ALA A 769 -21.48 -17.38 -35.64
CA ALA A 769 -22.04 -17.79 -34.35
C ALA A 769 -20.94 -18.13 -33.33
N ALA A 770 -21.34 -18.14 -32.09
CA ALA A 770 -20.57 -18.65 -30.98
C ALA A 770 -21.38 -19.70 -30.19
N TRP A 771 -20.66 -20.59 -29.53
CA TRP A 771 -21.23 -21.66 -28.72
C TRP A 771 -20.57 -21.65 -27.34
N ILE A 772 -21.36 -22.01 -26.33
CA ILE A 772 -20.91 -22.26 -24.96
C ILE A 772 -21.41 -23.64 -24.55
N ASP A 773 -20.54 -24.42 -23.92
CA ASP A 773 -20.89 -25.75 -23.42
C ASP A 773 -20.17 -26.04 -22.11
N LEU A 774 -20.70 -27.03 -21.36
CA LEU A 774 -20.15 -27.53 -20.12
C LEU A 774 -19.68 -26.40 -19.19
N VAL A 775 -20.64 -25.53 -18.79
CA VAL A 775 -20.35 -24.48 -17.80
C VAL A 775 -20.32 -25.12 -16.42
N GLU A 776 -19.16 -25.18 -15.80
CA GLU A 776 -18.94 -25.73 -14.47
C GLU A 776 -18.85 -24.60 -13.45
N PHE A 777 -19.84 -24.59 -12.53
CA PHE A 777 -19.91 -23.58 -11.49
C PHE A 777 -19.32 -24.12 -10.18
N PRO A 778 -18.61 -23.29 -9.38
CA PRO A 778 -18.28 -23.67 -8.02
C PRO A 778 -19.58 -23.85 -7.20
N GLY A 779 -19.62 -24.87 -6.33
CA GLY A 779 -20.81 -25.35 -5.69
C GLY A 779 -21.65 -24.29 -4.96
N THR A 780 -23.00 -24.48 -4.95
CA THR A 780 -23.96 -23.61 -4.27
C THR A 780 -24.26 -24.07 -2.86
N GLY A 781 -24.45 -23.12 -1.92
CA GLY A 781 -25.00 -23.35 -0.59
C GLY A 781 -26.12 -22.33 -0.25
N VAL A 782 -26.80 -22.55 0.87
CA VAL A 782 -27.67 -21.54 1.47
C VAL A 782 -26.78 -20.35 1.87
N GLN A 783 -27.21 -19.13 1.58
CA GLN A 783 -26.45 -17.94 1.99
C GLN A 783 -26.18 -17.98 3.50
N PRO A 784 -24.94 -18.08 3.95
CA PRO A 784 -24.63 -17.98 5.36
C PRO A 784 -24.93 -16.57 5.86
N THR A 785 -25.38 -16.43 7.09
CA THR A 785 -25.71 -15.15 7.69
C THR A 785 -24.91 -14.92 8.97
N ALA A 786 -24.44 -13.70 9.15
CA ALA A 786 -23.87 -13.27 10.41
C ALA A 786 -24.96 -13.17 11.49
N GLY A 787 -24.59 -13.35 12.76
CA GLY A 787 -25.54 -13.24 13.86
C GLY A 787 -24.89 -12.61 15.10
N ILE A 788 -25.15 -11.31 15.34
CA ILE A 788 -24.54 -10.57 16.45
C ILE A 788 -25.12 -10.93 17.81
N THR A 789 -24.24 -11.10 18.81
CA THR A 789 -24.61 -11.14 20.23
C THR A 789 -23.68 -10.27 21.04
N LEU A 790 -24.15 -9.68 22.13
CA LEU A 790 -23.36 -8.84 23.02
C LEU A 790 -23.36 -9.42 24.44
N SER A 791 -22.22 -9.30 25.15
CA SER A 791 -22.11 -9.68 26.57
C SER A 791 -22.98 -8.80 27.48
N GLU A 792 -23.15 -7.53 27.11
CA GLU A 792 -23.90 -6.54 27.89
C GLU A 792 -24.69 -5.63 26.95
N THR A 793 -25.85 -5.19 27.38
CA THR A 793 -26.69 -4.20 26.68
C THR A 793 -26.62 -2.82 27.33
N SER A 794 -25.89 -2.69 28.42
CA SER A 794 -25.62 -1.42 29.10
C SER A 794 -24.29 -1.47 29.84
N LEU A 795 -23.54 -0.36 29.81
CA LEU A 795 -22.29 -0.16 30.53
C LEU A 795 -22.45 1.00 31.50
N THR A 796 -22.22 0.74 32.80
CA THR A 796 -22.30 1.77 33.84
C THR A 796 -20.98 1.81 34.62
N LEU A 797 -20.41 3.00 34.76
CA LEU A 797 -19.13 3.20 35.44
C LEU A 797 -19.16 4.47 36.31
N SER A 798 -18.48 4.42 37.47
CA SER A 798 -18.27 5.61 38.30
C SER A 798 -16.77 5.87 38.48
N ILE A 799 -16.28 7.04 38.07
CA ILE A 799 -14.85 7.42 38.17
C ILE A 799 -14.69 8.81 38.75
N GLY A 800 -13.51 9.10 39.30
CA GLY A 800 -13.18 10.45 39.77
C GLY A 800 -12.97 11.44 38.61
N ALA A 801 -13.28 12.69 38.81
CA ALA A 801 -12.97 13.73 37.81
C ALA A 801 -11.47 13.78 37.49
N GLY A 802 -11.12 13.82 36.22
CA GLY A 802 -9.74 13.81 35.74
C GLY A 802 -9.07 12.43 35.71
N THR A 803 -9.85 11.35 35.69
CA THR A 803 -9.33 9.96 35.59
C THR A 803 -9.91 9.24 34.39
N THR A 804 -9.25 8.16 33.97
CA THR A 804 -9.70 7.25 32.92
C THR A 804 -9.90 5.85 33.46
N ALA A 805 -10.82 5.11 32.87
CA ALA A 805 -11.01 3.67 33.12
C ALA A 805 -11.63 2.99 31.89
N SER A 806 -11.50 1.67 31.80
CA SER A 806 -12.08 0.91 30.69
C SER A 806 -12.94 -0.26 31.19
N LEU A 807 -13.97 -0.60 30.45
CA LEU A 807 -14.80 -1.79 30.65
C LEU A 807 -14.73 -2.67 29.38
N PRO A 808 -14.68 -3.98 29.52
CA PRO A 808 -14.77 -4.90 28.40
C PRO A 808 -16.23 -4.99 27.92
N LEU A 809 -16.39 -5.09 26.58
CA LEU A 809 -17.64 -5.42 25.91
C LEU A 809 -17.34 -6.52 24.90
N THR A 810 -17.98 -7.68 25.01
CA THR A 810 -17.72 -8.79 24.10
C THR A 810 -18.80 -8.87 23.02
N ILE A 811 -18.39 -8.88 21.76
CA ILE A 811 -19.22 -9.18 20.59
C ILE A 811 -19.06 -10.66 20.27
N GLY A 812 -20.15 -11.41 20.15
CA GLY A 812 -20.18 -12.78 19.68
C GLY A 812 -20.87 -12.90 18.33
N ASN A 813 -20.46 -13.88 17.53
CA ASN A 813 -21.11 -14.24 16.28
C ASN A 813 -21.73 -15.64 16.40
N THR A 814 -23.06 -15.69 16.37
CA THR A 814 -23.84 -16.95 16.40
C THR A 814 -24.25 -17.42 15.01
N GLY A 815 -23.99 -16.61 13.99
CA GLY A 815 -24.22 -16.96 12.58
C GLY A 815 -23.15 -17.90 12.03
N ASP A 816 -23.33 -18.31 10.81
CA ASP A 816 -22.43 -19.18 10.03
C ASP A 816 -21.61 -18.40 8.98
N PHE A 817 -21.76 -17.06 8.95
CA PHE A 817 -20.93 -16.12 8.16
C PHE A 817 -20.16 -15.20 9.10
N GLN A 818 -19.05 -14.63 8.64
CA GLN A 818 -18.29 -13.64 9.40
C GLN A 818 -19.18 -12.44 9.74
N LEU A 819 -19.03 -11.93 10.95
CA LEU A 819 -19.71 -10.73 11.44
C LEU A 819 -18.74 -9.56 11.38
N ASP A 820 -18.95 -8.67 10.47
CA ASP A 820 -18.23 -7.40 10.40
C ASP A 820 -18.97 -6.35 11.22
N TYR A 821 -18.25 -5.55 12.00
CA TYR A 821 -18.86 -4.53 12.86
C TYR A 821 -18.08 -3.21 12.82
N VAL A 822 -18.83 -2.14 13.06
CA VAL A 822 -18.32 -0.79 13.28
C VAL A 822 -18.97 -0.23 14.54
N THR A 823 -18.21 0.39 15.43
CA THR A 823 -18.72 1.01 16.65
C THR A 823 -18.78 2.53 16.50
N ASN A 824 -19.85 3.16 16.97
CA ASN A 824 -20.00 4.61 16.99
C ASN A 824 -20.67 5.06 18.30
N ALA A 825 -20.04 5.99 19.02
CA ALA A 825 -20.58 6.55 20.26
C ALA A 825 -21.34 7.86 19.97
N THR A 826 -22.57 7.99 20.45
CA THR A 826 -23.42 9.18 20.24
C THR A 826 -24.21 9.55 21.48
N ASP A 827 -24.41 10.85 21.73
CA ASP A 827 -25.34 11.36 22.76
C ASP A 827 -26.67 11.87 22.14
N GLY A 828 -26.94 11.46 20.88
CA GLY A 828 -28.09 11.92 20.12
C GLY A 828 -27.94 13.31 19.48
N SER A 829 -26.88 14.03 19.81
CA SER A 829 -26.59 15.36 19.26
C SER A 829 -25.22 15.44 18.57
N LYS A 830 -24.30 14.51 18.87
CA LYS A 830 -22.94 14.40 18.33
C LYS A 830 -22.57 12.94 18.14
N SER A 831 -21.83 12.67 17.10
CA SER A 831 -21.27 11.34 16.78
C SER A 831 -19.81 11.18 17.21
N ASP A 832 -19.20 12.15 17.89
CA ASP A 832 -17.83 12.09 18.38
C ASP A 832 -17.82 12.58 19.83
N LEU A 833 -17.64 11.67 20.73
CA LEU A 833 -17.65 11.90 22.18
C LEU A 833 -16.25 11.67 22.76
N PRO A 834 -15.44 12.71 22.97
CA PRO A 834 -14.05 12.57 23.42
C PRO A 834 -13.89 11.89 24.80
N TRP A 835 -14.98 11.64 25.50
CA TRP A 835 -14.98 10.95 26.78
C TRP A 835 -15.30 9.46 26.71
N LEU A 836 -15.70 8.96 25.53
CA LEU A 836 -16.10 7.56 25.30
C LEU A 836 -15.48 7.08 24.00
N THR A 837 -14.52 6.19 24.10
CA THR A 837 -13.84 5.58 22.95
C THR A 837 -13.87 4.06 23.05
N VAL A 838 -13.90 3.38 21.91
CA VAL A 838 -13.96 1.93 21.81
C VAL A 838 -12.75 1.45 21.00
N THR A 839 -12.10 0.41 21.45
CA THR A 839 -10.94 -0.16 20.75
C THR A 839 -11.03 -1.68 20.72
N PRO A 840 -10.93 -2.31 19.54
CA PRO A 840 -10.96 -1.68 18.20
C PRO A 840 -12.35 -1.15 17.83
N GLU A 841 -12.41 -0.05 17.06
CA GLU A 841 -13.68 0.56 16.61
C GLU A 841 -14.35 -0.28 15.53
N THR A 842 -13.58 -0.98 14.72
CA THR A 842 -14.06 -1.87 13.65
C THR A 842 -13.43 -3.25 13.78
N GLY A 843 -14.02 -4.22 13.13
CA GLY A 843 -13.40 -5.55 13.07
C GLY A 843 -14.36 -6.64 12.63
N THR A 844 -13.81 -7.83 12.54
CA THR A 844 -14.50 -9.04 12.14
C THR A 844 -14.56 -10.03 13.29
N VAL A 845 -15.71 -10.70 13.48
CA VAL A 845 -15.90 -11.81 14.41
C VAL A 845 -16.33 -13.04 13.60
N HIS A 846 -15.48 -14.06 13.61
CA HIS A 846 -15.74 -15.28 12.86
C HIS A 846 -16.93 -16.09 13.44
N PRO A 847 -17.57 -16.98 12.66
CA PRO A 847 -18.65 -17.84 13.13
C PRO A 847 -18.33 -18.55 14.43
N SER A 848 -19.28 -18.55 15.35
CA SER A 848 -19.14 -19.19 16.68
C SER A 848 -18.00 -18.67 17.54
N SER A 849 -17.45 -17.50 17.19
CA SER A 849 -16.37 -16.82 17.93
C SER A 849 -16.86 -15.59 18.67
N VAL A 850 -16.00 -15.05 19.53
CA VAL A 850 -16.25 -13.81 20.27
C VAL A 850 -15.02 -12.89 20.16
N LYS A 851 -15.27 -11.57 20.23
CA LYS A 851 -14.20 -10.57 20.28
C LYS A 851 -14.50 -9.56 21.38
N THR A 852 -13.50 -9.30 22.24
CA THR A 852 -13.66 -8.34 23.33
C THR A 852 -13.14 -6.98 22.90
N LEU A 853 -13.97 -5.96 23.07
CA LEU A 853 -13.67 -4.56 22.88
C LEU A 853 -13.32 -3.92 24.22
N SER A 854 -12.44 -2.96 24.23
CA SER A 854 -12.15 -2.09 25.36
C SER A 854 -12.93 -0.79 25.22
N VAL A 855 -13.94 -0.58 26.03
CA VAL A 855 -14.71 0.66 26.09
C VAL A 855 -14.07 1.57 27.13
N LYS A 856 -13.35 2.60 26.68
CA LYS A 856 -12.62 3.56 27.51
C LYS A 856 -13.46 4.77 27.83
N PHE A 857 -13.47 5.15 29.10
CA PHE A 857 -14.10 6.32 29.69
C PHE A 857 -13.05 7.33 30.12
N ASP A 858 -13.15 8.58 29.67
CA ASP A 858 -12.21 9.66 30.02
C ASP A 858 -12.96 10.84 30.63
N SER A 859 -12.81 11.05 31.93
CA SER A 859 -13.49 12.15 32.62
C SER A 859 -12.72 13.48 32.59
N ASN A 860 -11.58 13.58 31.86
CA ASN A 860 -10.83 14.83 31.75
C ASN A 860 -11.63 15.95 31.06
N PHE A 861 -12.63 15.59 30.25
CA PHE A 861 -13.47 16.51 29.50
C PHE A 861 -14.85 16.74 30.11
N LEU A 862 -15.13 16.14 31.30
CA LEU A 862 -16.45 16.09 31.88
C LEU A 862 -16.49 16.80 33.23
N TRP A 863 -17.65 17.39 33.57
CA TRP A 863 -17.92 17.87 34.93
C TRP A 863 -18.45 16.75 35.82
N ALA A 864 -18.39 16.94 37.13
CA ALA A 864 -18.98 15.98 38.07
C ALA A 864 -20.50 15.87 37.86
N GLY A 865 -21.00 14.66 37.70
CA GLY A 865 -22.38 14.36 37.38
C GLY A 865 -22.51 13.10 36.54
N THR A 866 -23.74 12.80 36.11
CA THR A 866 -24.02 11.67 35.24
C THR A 866 -23.97 12.13 33.77
N HIS A 867 -23.27 11.36 32.96
CA HIS A 867 -23.14 11.52 31.49
C HIS A 867 -23.65 10.25 30.84
N THR A 868 -24.46 10.37 29.80
CA THR A 868 -25.04 9.23 29.09
C THR A 868 -24.73 9.31 27.60
N ALA A 869 -24.57 8.15 26.98
CA ALA A 869 -24.40 7.98 25.55
C ALA A 869 -24.99 6.64 25.10
N ASP A 870 -25.22 6.52 23.82
CA ASP A 870 -25.50 5.25 23.16
C ASP A 870 -24.28 4.83 22.35
N LEU A 871 -23.77 3.63 22.60
CA LEU A 871 -22.79 2.99 21.73
C LEU A 871 -23.56 2.16 20.72
N VAL A 872 -23.53 2.61 19.47
CA VAL A 872 -24.13 1.92 18.32
C VAL A 872 -23.12 0.96 17.74
N ILE A 873 -23.45 -0.30 17.61
CA ILE A 873 -22.65 -1.31 16.92
C ILE A 873 -23.40 -1.68 15.65
N SER A 874 -22.95 -1.12 14.53
CA SER A 874 -23.47 -1.47 13.20
C SER A 874 -22.80 -2.72 12.69
N SER A 875 -23.54 -3.64 12.08
CA SER A 875 -23.01 -4.91 11.62
C SER A 875 -23.70 -5.42 10.36
N ASN A 876 -23.10 -6.43 9.73
CA ASN A 876 -23.69 -7.15 8.60
C ASN A 876 -24.67 -8.26 9.02
N ASP A 877 -25.11 -8.33 10.29
CA ASP A 877 -26.23 -9.17 10.70
C ASP A 877 -27.55 -8.63 10.10
N PRO A 878 -28.20 -9.34 9.17
CA PRO A 878 -29.42 -8.84 8.54
C PRO A 878 -30.61 -8.74 9.49
N ALA A 879 -30.59 -9.44 10.63
CA ALA A 879 -31.65 -9.38 11.65
C ALA A 879 -31.40 -8.20 12.63
N HIS A 880 -30.12 -7.81 12.83
CA HIS A 880 -29.74 -6.79 13.79
C HIS A 880 -28.63 -5.90 13.19
N PRO A 881 -28.92 -5.12 12.14
CA PRO A 881 -27.91 -4.30 11.46
C PRO A 881 -27.30 -3.23 12.39
N ASP A 882 -28.07 -2.76 13.36
CA ASP A 882 -27.60 -1.86 14.41
C ASP A 882 -28.02 -2.40 15.78
N THR A 883 -27.07 -2.54 16.68
CA THR A 883 -27.28 -2.96 18.06
C THR A 883 -26.81 -1.86 19.01
N LEU A 884 -27.64 -1.51 20.00
CA LEU A 884 -27.41 -0.42 20.93
C LEU A 884 -26.92 -0.93 22.28
N VAL A 885 -25.89 -0.30 22.85
CA VAL A 885 -25.44 -0.46 24.22
C VAL A 885 -25.58 0.88 24.92
N ALA A 886 -26.45 0.96 25.92
CA ALA A 886 -26.62 2.16 26.72
C ALA A 886 -25.39 2.40 27.61
N VAL A 887 -24.85 3.59 27.60
CA VAL A 887 -23.65 3.94 28.37
C VAL A 887 -23.96 5.03 29.41
N GLU A 888 -23.61 4.79 30.67
CA GLU A 888 -23.75 5.75 31.75
C GLU A 888 -22.43 5.90 32.53
N LEU A 889 -21.88 7.09 32.55
CA LEU A 889 -20.68 7.44 33.31
C LEU A 889 -21.04 8.42 34.43
N MET A 890 -20.83 8.04 35.68
CA MET A 890 -20.93 8.93 36.84
C MET A 890 -19.55 9.48 37.19
N VAL A 891 -19.33 10.77 36.96
CA VAL A 891 -18.11 11.46 37.36
C VAL A 891 -18.27 12.01 38.79
N THR A 892 -17.52 11.43 39.73
CA THR A 892 -17.53 11.88 41.12
C THR A 892 -16.57 13.05 41.32
N PRO A 893 -16.96 14.09 42.10
CA PRO A 893 -16.03 15.18 42.36
C PRO A 893 -14.82 14.67 43.15
N VAL A 894 -13.64 15.13 42.81
CA VAL A 894 -12.44 14.88 43.60
C VAL A 894 -12.64 15.53 44.96
N SER A 895 -12.76 14.74 46.05
CA SER A 895 -12.73 15.27 47.39
C SER A 895 -11.39 15.93 47.64
N ALA A 896 -11.40 17.22 47.92
CA ALA A 896 -10.21 18.00 48.19
C ALA A 896 -9.56 17.51 49.49
N VAL A 897 -8.74 16.49 49.42
CA VAL A 897 -7.79 16.12 50.46
C VAL A 897 -6.47 15.68 49.78
N GLY A 898 -5.52 16.60 49.70
CA GLY A 898 -4.15 16.28 49.29
C GLY A 898 -3.55 17.34 48.37
N ASP A 899 -2.70 18.19 48.94
CA ASP A 899 -1.96 19.29 48.29
C ASP A 899 -1.21 18.82 46.99
N GLY A 900 -1.79 19.12 45.88
CA GLY A 900 -1.15 19.03 44.59
C GLY A 900 -1.29 20.32 43.81
N LEU A 901 -0.59 21.42 44.21
CA LEU A 901 -0.41 22.59 43.38
C LEU A 901 0.27 22.19 42.05
N PRO A 902 -0.18 22.70 40.91
CA PRO A 902 0.45 22.45 39.63
C PRO A 902 1.94 22.83 39.69
N ARG A 903 2.81 22.03 39.15
CA ARG A 903 4.26 22.26 39.15
C ARG A 903 4.69 23.37 38.19
N HIS A 904 3.83 23.68 37.18
CA HIS A 904 4.05 24.72 36.16
C HIS A 904 2.77 25.52 35.96
N LEU A 905 2.87 26.72 35.32
CA LEU A 905 1.72 27.48 34.85
C LEU A 905 0.91 26.64 33.87
N VAL A 906 -0.39 26.46 34.14
CA VAL A 906 -1.30 25.80 33.19
C VAL A 906 -2.35 26.81 32.72
N PHE A 907 -2.39 27.11 31.44
CA PHE A 907 -3.40 27.97 30.83
C PHE A 907 -4.45 27.14 30.14
N HIS A 908 -5.60 26.89 30.79
CA HIS A 908 -6.66 26.03 30.27
C HIS A 908 -7.41 26.68 29.08
N GLY A 909 -7.48 28.01 29.01
CA GLY A 909 -8.16 28.75 27.94
C GLY A 909 -9.59 29.13 28.31
N ALA A 910 -10.39 29.44 27.29
CA ALA A 910 -11.77 29.93 27.41
C ALA A 910 -12.79 28.79 27.30
N VAL A 911 -13.76 28.74 28.19
CA VAL A 911 -14.84 27.75 28.21
C VAL A 911 -16.17 28.45 28.52
N PRO A 912 -17.15 28.36 27.61
CA PRO A 912 -17.16 27.72 26.29
C PRO A 912 -16.28 28.49 25.28
N ASN A 913 -15.85 27.81 24.22
CA ASN A 913 -15.20 28.34 23.05
C ASN A 913 -15.56 27.49 21.82
N PRO A 914 -16.31 27.97 20.82
CA PRO A 914 -16.84 29.35 20.68
C PRO A 914 -17.85 29.76 21.78
N PHE A 915 -18.05 31.08 21.99
CA PHE A 915 -18.92 31.59 23.06
C PHE A 915 -19.85 32.74 22.59
N ASN A 916 -21.01 32.90 23.30
CA ASN A 916 -21.98 33.95 23.01
C ASN A 916 -22.70 34.36 24.31
N PRO A 917 -22.62 35.64 24.78
CA PRO A 917 -21.56 36.61 24.51
C PRO A 917 -20.41 36.52 25.53
N ALA A 918 -20.41 35.53 26.44
CA ALA A 918 -19.47 35.46 27.55
C ALA A 918 -18.83 34.10 27.68
N THR A 919 -17.58 34.11 28.13
CA THR A 919 -16.79 32.91 28.42
C THR A 919 -16.00 33.06 29.70
N ASP A 920 -15.65 31.96 30.35
CA ASP A 920 -14.78 31.93 31.52
C ASP A 920 -13.38 31.44 31.09
N ILE A 921 -12.36 32.28 31.34
CA ILE A 921 -10.97 31.99 30.99
C ILE A 921 -10.28 31.43 32.23
N LYS A 922 -9.83 30.15 32.13
CA LYS A 922 -9.30 29.41 33.28
C LYS A 922 -7.80 29.18 33.17
N PHE A 923 -7.11 29.20 34.33
CA PHE A 923 -5.69 28.94 34.45
C PHE A 923 -5.33 28.48 35.89
N SER A 924 -4.20 27.75 36.01
CA SER A 924 -3.72 27.28 37.30
C SER A 924 -2.29 27.73 37.55
N LEU A 925 -2.02 28.23 38.76
CA LEU A 925 -0.75 28.81 39.17
C LEU A 925 0.01 27.89 40.12
N PRO A 926 1.31 27.61 39.89
CA PRO A 926 2.13 26.76 40.75
C PRO A 926 2.51 27.46 42.07
N ARG A 927 2.49 28.79 42.11
CA ARG A 927 2.85 29.61 43.27
C ARG A 927 2.16 30.98 43.21
N SER A 928 2.14 31.72 44.31
CA SER A 928 1.64 33.07 44.36
C SER A 928 2.55 34.00 43.54
N ALA A 929 1.97 34.81 42.64
CA ALA A 929 2.69 35.79 41.82
C ALA A 929 1.78 36.86 41.22
N ASP A 930 2.39 37.89 40.63
CA ASP A 930 1.68 38.89 39.87
C ASP A 930 1.22 38.32 38.52
N VAL A 931 -0.10 38.34 38.27
CA VAL A 931 -0.73 37.82 37.06
C VAL A 931 -1.41 38.93 36.28
N ARG A 932 -1.23 38.91 34.96
CA ARG A 932 -1.94 39.76 34.01
C ARG A 932 -2.63 38.92 32.94
N LEU A 933 -3.95 39.04 32.83
CA LEU A 933 -4.76 38.43 31.80
C LEU A 933 -5.39 39.52 30.92
N ARG A 934 -5.08 39.50 29.62
CA ARG A 934 -5.50 40.52 28.67
C ARG A 934 -6.05 39.85 27.41
N VAL A 935 -7.05 40.51 26.80
CA VAL A 935 -7.66 40.07 25.53
C VAL A 935 -7.21 41.03 24.42
N TYR A 936 -6.82 40.44 23.29
CA TYR A 936 -6.38 41.13 22.09
C TYR A 936 -7.23 40.71 20.89
N ASP A 937 -7.40 41.60 19.90
CA ASP A 937 -7.97 41.27 18.60
C ASP A 937 -6.90 40.65 17.64
N VAL A 938 -7.33 40.21 16.47
CA VAL A 938 -6.45 39.63 15.44
C VAL A 938 -5.36 40.55 14.92
N SER A 939 -5.50 41.89 15.13
CA SER A 939 -4.46 42.85 14.77
C SER A 939 -3.44 43.08 15.90
N GLY A 940 -3.56 42.38 17.03
CA GLY A 940 -2.71 42.52 18.19
C GLY A 940 -3.06 43.76 19.07
N ARG A 941 -4.17 44.42 18.80
CA ARG A 941 -4.63 45.57 19.62
C ARG A 941 -5.27 45.03 20.89
N LEU A 942 -4.89 45.63 22.04
CA LEU A 942 -5.51 45.36 23.33
C LEU A 942 -7.01 45.69 23.28
N VAL A 943 -7.86 44.73 23.59
CA VAL A 943 -9.32 44.86 23.69
C VAL A 943 -9.74 45.08 25.13
N ARG A 944 -9.25 44.24 26.05
CA ARG A 944 -9.60 44.34 27.47
C ARG A 944 -8.52 43.76 28.38
N THR A 945 -8.32 44.43 29.53
CA THR A 945 -7.57 43.88 30.65
C THR A 945 -8.54 43.24 31.64
N LEU A 946 -8.55 41.92 31.75
CA LEU A 946 -9.44 41.19 32.65
C LEU A 946 -8.88 41.12 34.07
N LEU A 947 -7.55 41.01 34.18
CA LEU A 947 -6.88 40.80 35.45
C LEU A 947 -5.49 41.45 35.44
N ALA A 948 -5.14 42.12 36.53
CA ALA A 948 -3.79 42.66 36.80
C ALA A 948 -3.59 42.78 38.30
N LYS A 949 -3.35 41.67 38.99
CA LYS A 949 -3.15 41.61 40.45
C LYS A 949 -2.35 40.37 40.86
N GLN A 950 -1.87 40.37 42.11
CA GLN A 950 -1.29 39.18 42.72
C GLN A 950 -2.39 38.16 43.01
N LEU A 951 -2.12 36.89 42.65
CA LEU A 951 -2.98 35.73 42.93
C LEU A 951 -2.17 34.65 43.67
N ASP A 952 -2.85 33.91 44.53
CA ASP A 952 -2.26 32.76 45.22
C ASP A 952 -2.10 31.56 44.29
N ALA A 953 -1.31 30.57 44.71
CA ALA A 953 -1.23 29.29 44.01
C ALA A 953 -2.61 28.62 43.95
N GLY A 954 -2.93 27.97 42.83
CA GLY A 954 -4.21 27.28 42.64
C GLY A 954 -4.87 27.62 41.29
N THR A 955 -6.08 27.13 41.10
CA THR A 955 -6.86 27.33 39.88
C THR A 955 -7.70 28.60 39.97
N HIS A 956 -7.65 29.43 38.94
CA HIS A 956 -8.36 30.70 38.79
C HIS A 956 -9.22 30.72 37.55
N SER A 957 -10.28 31.53 37.58
CA SER A 957 -11.20 31.77 36.47
C SER A 957 -11.59 33.24 36.40
N GLU A 958 -11.48 33.83 35.21
CA GLU A 958 -11.87 35.22 34.95
C GLU A 958 -12.83 35.28 33.76
N ARG A 959 -13.93 35.98 33.93
CA ARG A 959 -15.00 36.06 32.95
C ARG A 959 -14.80 37.19 31.97
N TRP A 960 -14.89 36.91 30.67
CA TRP A 960 -14.98 37.92 29.63
C TRP A 960 -16.38 37.90 28.97
N ASP A 961 -17.03 39.06 28.97
CA ASP A 961 -18.40 39.25 28.48
C ASP A 961 -18.46 39.78 27.03
N GLY A 962 -17.36 39.64 26.24
CA GLY A 962 -17.30 40.12 24.87
C GLY A 962 -17.33 41.63 24.73
N ARG A 963 -16.88 42.43 25.79
CA ARG A 963 -16.77 43.87 25.74
C ARG A 963 -15.32 44.35 25.91
N ASP A 964 -15.05 45.53 25.36
CA ASP A 964 -13.75 46.20 25.53
C ASP A 964 -13.61 46.90 26.89
N ASP A 965 -12.48 47.57 27.15
CA ASP A 965 -12.24 48.32 28.37
C ASP A 965 -13.18 49.54 28.53
N ALA A 966 -13.80 50.04 27.47
CA ALA A 966 -14.83 51.10 27.51
C ALA A 966 -16.25 50.53 27.75
N GLY A 967 -16.41 49.20 27.85
CA GLY A 967 -17.67 48.52 28.05
C GLY A 967 -18.52 48.38 26.79
N LEU A 968 -17.95 48.67 25.62
CA LEU A 968 -18.63 48.53 24.34
C LEU A 968 -18.48 47.04 23.87
N GLY A 969 -19.57 46.49 23.32
CA GLY A 969 -19.53 45.13 22.74
C GLY A 969 -18.63 45.08 21.52
N VAL A 970 -17.71 44.12 21.49
CA VAL A 970 -16.83 43.89 20.33
C VAL A 970 -17.50 42.97 19.28
N ALA A 971 -17.07 43.03 18.02
CA ALA A 971 -17.66 42.27 16.92
C ALA A 971 -17.44 40.75 17.09
N SER A 972 -18.26 39.90 16.42
CA SER A 972 -17.96 38.46 16.25
C SER A 972 -16.61 38.31 15.57
N GLY A 973 -15.80 37.35 16.02
CA GLY A 973 -14.47 37.12 15.49
C GLY A 973 -13.56 36.39 16.47
N ILE A 974 -12.31 36.19 16.06
CA ILE A 974 -11.28 35.56 16.87
C ILE A 974 -10.57 36.60 17.73
N TYR A 975 -10.36 36.25 18.99
CA TYR A 975 -9.65 37.01 19.98
C TYR A 975 -8.60 36.15 20.65
N PHE A 976 -7.58 36.77 21.26
CA PHE A 976 -6.50 36.09 21.94
C PHE A 976 -6.46 36.52 23.41
N ALA A 977 -6.58 35.50 24.27
CA ALA A 977 -6.32 35.72 25.72
C ALA A 977 -4.83 35.51 25.98
N ARG A 978 -4.17 36.53 26.49
CA ARG A 978 -2.76 36.50 26.88
C ARG A 978 -2.63 36.53 28.38
N LEU A 979 -2.10 35.45 28.95
CA LEU A 979 -1.80 35.29 30.36
C LEU A 979 -0.29 35.48 30.57
N GLN A 980 0.05 36.38 31.50
CA GLN A 980 1.43 36.66 31.94
C GLN A 980 1.55 36.30 33.41
N PHE A 981 2.57 35.55 33.78
CA PHE A 981 2.87 35.08 35.12
C PHE A 981 4.39 35.01 35.26
N ASP A 982 4.95 35.82 36.17
CA ASP A 982 6.37 35.76 36.57
C ASP A 982 7.39 35.77 35.40
N GLY A 983 7.08 36.54 34.35
CA GLY A 983 7.91 36.61 33.15
C GLY A 983 7.51 35.64 32.05
N GLU A 984 6.81 34.56 32.33
CA GLU A 984 6.24 33.63 31.37
C GLU A 984 4.99 34.22 30.71
N THR A 985 4.78 33.91 29.45
CA THR A 985 3.60 34.34 28.68
C THR A 985 2.99 33.13 27.98
N SER A 986 1.68 32.92 28.15
CA SER A 986 0.88 31.92 27.42
C SER A 986 -0.29 32.61 26.71
N ILE A 987 -0.61 32.15 25.48
CA ILE A 987 -1.67 32.71 24.64
C ILE A 987 -2.61 31.62 24.19
N LYS A 988 -3.92 31.86 24.26
CA LYS A 988 -4.97 30.98 23.73
C LYS A 988 -5.94 31.80 22.87
N SER A 989 -6.37 31.23 21.76
CA SER A 989 -7.40 31.80 20.89
C SER A 989 -8.81 31.53 21.43
N MET A 990 -9.73 32.46 21.14
CA MET A 990 -11.15 32.39 21.55
C MET A 990 -12.02 32.91 20.41
N ALA A 991 -13.12 32.24 20.12
CA ALA A 991 -14.07 32.67 19.09
C ALA A 991 -15.36 33.22 19.72
N LEU A 992 -15.63 34.51 19.50
CA LEU A 992 -16.90 35.13 19.87
C LEU A 992 -17.86 35.05 18.69
N VAL A 993 -19.02 34.45 18.91
CA VAL A 993 -20.13 34.36 17.97
C VAL A 993 -21.32 35.11 18.57
N ARG A 994 -21.84 36.13 17.89
CA ARG A 994 -23.02 36.91 18.32
C ARG A 994 -24.18 36.66 17.42
#